data_cfbc6b7c787a5549e2ce0ff6bb98db35
#
_entry.id   cfbc6b7c787a5549e2ce0ff6bb98db35
#
_cell.length_a   1.000
_cell.length_b   1.000
_cell.length_c   1.000
_cell.angle_alpha   90.00
_cell.angle_beta   90.00
_cell.angle_gamma   90.00
#
_symmetry.space_group_name_H-M   'P 1'
#
loop_
_entity.id
_entity.type
_entity.pdbx_description
1 polymer ?
#
loop_
_entity_poly.entity_id
_entity_poly.type
_entity_poly.pdbx_seq_one_letter_code
_entity_poly.pdbx_strand_id
1 'polypeptide(L)'
;MFANTEIRSKIHDDLRGKHVFIIQSGCVNKEKNLSINDIPAAKWVENVKAELIDMPNVRLMSRTTVVGSYDHGIYTALERVSDHIKIPQKGKARQIFWRIYSKQSILCSGAIERPIAFSNNDRPGIMLASAVRSYVNRWGVVPGRNVVIFTNNDNGHLTAYDLIKKGINVSAIIDTRPNAHNINGTEFIPGAHVINSKGRMGLKEVLVRLPSGKIRQIKCDTLAISGGWNPNIALTCHQNGRPAWSDKLMCFIPGKNLPRGQLCAGAANGDFSTTSALLSGEEKAIKALADIGINIEPSDFFKSEDNLFSLKPFWYTNDGDDRAWVDFQNDVTVKDIKLSIQENFKFADHLKRYTTLGMATDQGKTSNVLGLAIASELTRKSIPETGSLSFRPPYTPVSFGSMGGRYTGINYRPTRKTPSHKWSNERGAVFTEVGNWLRVQWYPQINENQWRQSVDREVLAVRNSVGVSDVSTLGKIDVQGENAGEFLDYIYTNTISKLLIGKCKYGLMLREDGFAYDDGTVARLADDHFIITTTTMNADLVYQNLQFSHQCIWPDLDVQLVPITESWAQFSIAGPNSRNVLKKIVDSDFDISNDAFPFMACSNITICGGLSARLFRISFSGELAYEIAIPPRFADYFIRSLMEVGEEYNLVPYGIEAMDVLRIEKGHVAGSEINGQTTALNLGLVGMLKKEKDFIGNILSKRQGLNEPKSLMLMGFKPLDERVSLAAGSHLVDINEKISPEMDQGYITSTAFSPNLKHSIGLGFLRNGRNRVGEIIRAINPVQDEDIQVEITSPVFFDSKGDRLYG
;
A
#
# COMPACT_ATOMS: atom_id res chain seq x y z
N MET A 1 -19.63 -35.45 12.12
CA MET A 1 -20.84 -34.84 12.69
C MET A 1 -22.10 -35.65 12.40
N PHE A 2 -22.20 -36.48 11.41
CA PHE A 2 -23.34 -37.35 11.15
C PHE A 2 -22.82 -38.80 11.04
N ALA A 3 -22.99 -39.57 12.09
CA ALA A 3 -22.51 -40.96 12.13
C ALA A 3 -23.56 -41.99 11.72
N ASN A 4 -24.76 -41.58 11.31
CA ASN A 4 -25.83 -42.51 10.91
C ASN A 4 -26.14 -42.43 9.40
N THR A 5 -26.05 -43.57 8.72
CA THR A 5 -26.22 -43.70 7.26
C THR A 5 -27.60 -43.33 6.75
N GLU A 6 -28.66 -43.57 7.51
CA GLU A 6 -30.05 -43.22 7.14
C GLU A 6 -30.31 -41.71 7.20
N ILE A 7 -29.73 -41.02 8.17
CA ILE A 7 -29.82 -39.55 8.24
C ILE A 7 -29.03 -38.94 7.06
N ARG A 8 -27.95 -39.58 6.61
CA ARG A 8 -27.11 -39.11 5.50
C ARG A 8 -27.85 -39.07 4.16
N SER A 9 -28.59 -40.11 3.77
CA SER A 9 -29.31 -40.14 2.50
C SER A 9 -30.43 -39.10 2.42
N LYS A 10 -31.15 -38.88 3.52
CA LYS A 10 -32.21 -37.91 3.59
C LYS A 10 -31.72 -36.45 3.53
N ILE A 11 -30.58 -36.16 4.14
CA ILE A 11 -29.93 -34.83 4.08
C ILE A 11 -29.38 -34.52 2.70
N HIS A 12 -28.89 -35.54 1.96
CA HIS A 12 -28.24 -35.36 0.65
C HIS A 12 -29.20 -34.78 -0.41
N ASP A 13 -30.43 -35.25 -0.45
CA ASP A 13 -31.44 -34.85 -1.45
C ASP A 13 -32.09 -33.49 -1.07
N ASP A 14 -32.24 -33.21 0.21
CA ASP A 14 -32.88 -31.99 0.72
C ASP A 14 -31.91 -30.79 0.75
N LEU A 15 -30.59 -30.99 0.71
CA LEU A 15 -29.59 -29.91 0.76
C LEU A 15 -29.27 -29.29 -0.61
N ARG A 16 -29.86 -29.79 -1.71
CA ARG A 16 -29.63 -29.18 -3.03
C ARG A 16 -29.98 -27.70 -3.04
N GLY A 17 -28.96 -26.84 -3.24
CA GLY A 17 -29.09 -25.39 -3.21
C GLY A 17 -29.19 -24.74 -1.82
N LYS A 18 -28.99 -25.51 -0.74
CA LYS A 18 -28.97 -25.03 0.64
C LYS A 18 -27.53 -25.11 1.17
N HIS A 19 -26.98 -23.99 1.65
CA HIS A 19 -25.58 -23.93 2.06
C HIS A 19 -25.48 -23.63 3.56
N VAL A 20 -24.85 -24.55 4.30
CA VAL A 20 -24.44 -24.37 5.69
C VAL A 20 -22.92 -24.28 5.74
N PHE A 21 -22.40 -23.22 6.34
CA PHE A 21 -20.96 -22.99 6.47
C PHE A 21 -20.53 -23.18 7.93
N ILE A 22 -19.65 -24.18 8.17
CA ILE A 22 -19.13 -24.47 9.50
C ILE A 22 -17.72 -23.94 9.61
N ILE A 23 -17.51 -23.04 10.56
CA ILE A 23 -16.20 -22.43 10.86
C ILE A 23 -15.64 -23.12 12.10
N GLN A 24 -14.66 -24.01 11.90
CA GLN A 24 -14.10 -24.84 12.96
C GLN A 24 -12.62 -24.47 13.19
N SER A 25 -12.20 -24.44 14.46
CA SER A 25 -10.79 -24.43 14.80
C SER A 25 -10.23 -25.85 14.77
N GLY A 26 -9.10 -26.06 14.10
CA GLY A 26 -8.50 -27.38 13.92
C GLY A 26 -7.76 -27.92 15.15
N CYS A 27 -8.09 -27.51 16.37
CA CYS A 27 -7.48 -28.03 17.59
C CYS A 27 -8.22 -29.24 18.11
N VAL A 28 -7.80 -30.41 17.65
CA VAL A 28 -8.07 -31.63 18.40
C VAL A 28 -6.86 -31.81 19.32
N ASN A 29 -7.07 -31.61 20.60
CA ASN A 29 -6.11 -32.06 21.60
C ASN A 29 -5.93 -33.55 21.42
N LYS A 30 -4.73 -34.03 21.12
CA LYS A 30 -4.35 -35.44 21.17
C LYS A 30 -4.21 -35.84 22.63
N GLU A 31 -5.29 -35.67 23.41
CA GLU A 31 -5.37 -36.24 24.76
C GLU A 31 -5.51 -37.72 24.58
N LYS A 32 -4.45 -38.47 24.92
CA LYS A 32 -4.41 -39.93 24.74
C LYS A 32 -5.47 -40.69 25.53
N ASN A 33 -6.12 -40.06 26.50
CA ASN A 33 -7.06 -40.70 27.40
C ASN A 33 -8.53 -40.28 27.22
N LEU A 34 -8.81 -39.34 26.25
CA LEU A 34 -10.17 -38.95 25.97
C LEU A 34 -10.76 -39.94 24.93
N SER A 35 -11.88 -40.53 25.26
CA SER A 35 -12.68 -41.33 24.33
C SER A 35 -14.00 -40.64 24.01
N ILE A 36 -14.50 -40.83 22.79
CA ILE A 36 -15.83 -40.47 22.34
C ILE A 36 -16.50 -41.76 21.85
N ASN A 37 -17.59 -42.19 22.50
CA ASN A 37 -18.25 -43.46 22.23
C ASN A 37 -17.28 -44.64 22.26
N ASP A 38 -16.45 -44.74 23.31
CA ASP A 38 -15.42 -45.78 23.51
C ASP A 38 -14.29 -45.81 22.47
N ILE A 39 -14.27 -44.88 21.54
CA ILE A 39 -13.21 -44.71 20.55
C ILE A 39 -12.26 -43.61 21.02
N PRO A 40 -10.92 -43.83 21.02
CA PRO A 40 -9.98 -42.76 21.31
C PRO A 40 -10.26 -41.49 20.48
N ALA A 41 -10.38 -40.33 21.11
CA ALA A 41 -10.85 -39.10 20.47
C ALA A 41 -10.05 -38.75 19.19
N ALA A 42 -8.74 -38.99 19.18
CA ALA A 42 -7.93 -38.80 17.98
C ALA A 42 -8.40 -39.68 16.80
N LYS A 43 -8.69 -40.94 17.08
CA LYS A 43 -9.17 -41.92 16.07
C LYS A 43 -10.57 -41.58 15.61
N TRP A 44 -11.44 -41.17 16.55
CA TRP A 44 -12.78 -40.72 16.21
C TRP A 44 -12.76 -39.54 15.23
N VAL A 45 -11.89 -38.54 15.46
CA VAL A 45 -11.75 -37.39 14.55
C VAL A 45 -11.21 -37.80 13.17
N GLU A 46 -10.23 -38.72 13.11
CA GLU A 46 -9.75 -39.26 11.85
C GLU A 46 -10.87 -39.92 11.04
N ASN A 47 -11.70 -40.74 11.71
CA ASN A 47 -12.82 -41.43 11.10
C ASN A 47 -13.86 -40.41 10.56
N VAL A 48 -14.29 -39.45 11.39
CA VAL A 48 -15.24 -38.41 10.97
C VAL A 48 -14.68 -37.58 9.79
N LYS A 49 -13.38 -37.24 9.83
CA LYS A 49 -12.76 -36.52 8.71
C LYS A 49 -12.77 -37.33 7.42
N ALA A 50 -12.48 -38.64 7.48
CA ALA A 50 -12.54 -39.52 6.31
C ALA A 50 -13.97 -39.55 5.75
N GLU A 51 -14.97 -39.72 6.61
CA GLU A 51 -16.37 -39.73 6.18
C GLU A 51 -16.78 -38.42 5.49
N LEU A 52 -16.36 -37.25 6.04
CA LEU A 52 -16.67 -35.95 5.44
C LEU A 52 -15.99 -35.73 4.08
N ILE A 53 -14.79 -36.30 3.87
CA ILE A 53 -14.08 -36.23 2.59
C ILE A 53 -14.83 -37.01 1.52
N ASP A 54 -15.42 -38.18 1.89
CA ASP A 54 -16.15 -39.03 0.96
C ASP A 54 -17.54 -38.50 0.58
N MET A 55 -18.05 -37.50 1.28
CA MET A 55 -19.34 -36.86 0.97
C MET A 55 -19.22 -35.86 -0.19
N PRO A 56 -19.92 -36.07 -1.32
CA PRO A 56 -19.79 -35.24 -2.53
C PRO A 56 -20.30 -33.79 -2.35
N ASN A 57 -21.17 -33.56 -1.36
CA ASN A 57 -21.74 -32.26 -1.01
C ASN A 57 -20.97 -31.53 0.11
N VAL A 58 -19.87 -32.10 0.59
CA VAL A 58 -19.05 -31.51 1.65
C VAL A 58 -17.70 -31.06 1.07
N ARG A 59 -17.34 -29.82 1.35
CA ARG A 59 -16.02 -29.26 1.03
C ARG A 59 -15.24 -28.97 2.30
N LEU A 60 -14.17 -29.71 2.54
CA LEU A 60 -13.22 -29.42 3.62
C LEU A 60 -12.12 -28.49 3.11
N MET A 61 -11.98 -27.32 3.73
CA MET A 61 -10.97 -26.32 3.38
C MET A 61 -9.90 -26.30 4.46
N SER A 62 -8.87 -27.13 4.32
CA SER A 62 -7.72 -27.15 5.21
C SER A 62 -6.79 -25.95 4.95
N ARG A 63 -6.00 -25.53 5.97
CA ARG A 63 -5.12 -24.34 5.94
C ARG A 63 -5.85 -23.04 5.52
N THR A 64 -7.14 -22.98 5.81
CA THR A 64 -7.99 -21.85 5.47
C THR A 64 -8.48 -21.18 6.75
N THR A 65 -8.23 -19.88 6.87
CA THR A 65 -8.65 -19.06 8.01
C THR A 65 -9.75 -18.12 7.59
N VAL A 66 -10.91 -18.19 8.25
CA VAL A 66 -11.99 -17.22 8.07
C VAL A 66 -11.59 -15.92 8.76
N VAL A 67 -11.50 -14.84 8.01
CA VAL A 67 -10.96 -13.56 8.47
C VAL A 67 -12.02 -12.47 8.63
N GLY A 68 -13.20 -12.64 8.03
CA GLY A 68 -14.28 -11.66 8.08
C GLY A 68 -15.66 -12.27 7.97
N SER A 69 -16.62 -11.64 8.63
CA SER A 69 -18.05 -11.90 8.56
C SER A 69 -18.76 -10.59 8.19
N TYR A 70 -19.61 -10.60 7.18
CA TYR A 70 -20.28 -9.43 6.61
C TYR A 70 -21.75 -9.70 6.38
N ASP A 71 -22.50 -8.65 6.05
CA ASP A 71 -23.94 -8.74 5.80
C ASP A 71 -24.30 -9.80 4.76
N HIS A 72 -25.54 -10.23 4.80
CA HIS A 72 -26.11 -11.22 3.87
C HIS A 72 -25.44 -12.61 3.88
N GLY A 73 -24.84 -13.01 5.00
CA GLY A 73 -24.19 -14.31 5.14
C GLY A 73 -22.90 -14.45 4.35
N ILE A 74 -22.19 -13.33 4.12
CA ILE A 74 -20.91 -13.30 3.43
C ILE A 74 -19.77 -13.48 4.43
N TYR A 75 -18.88 -14.41 4.12
CA TYR A 75 -17.63 -14.63 4.84
C TYR A 75 -16.44 -14.49 3.91
N THR A 76 -15.32 -13.98 4.43
CA THR A 76 -14.05 -14.00 3.73
C THR A 76 -13.10 -14.96 4.42
N ALA A 77 -12.34 -15.70 3.61
CA ALA A 77 -11.38 -16.66 4.12
C ALA A 77 -10.08 -16.64 3.30
N LEU A 78 -8.96 -16.79 3.99
CA LEU A 78 -7.63 -16.87 3.38
C LEU A 78 -7.14 -18.32 3.42
N GLU A 79 -7.03 -18.94 2.25
CA GLU A 79 -6.43 -20.25 2.05
C GLU A 79 -4.95 -20.12 1.72
N ARG A 80 -4.09 -20.82 2.48
CA ARG A 80 -2.66 -20.92 2.23
C ARG A 80 -2.36 -22.14 1.39
N VAL A 81 -2.45 -21.99 0.07
CA VAL A 81 -2.33 -23.11 -0.89
C VAL A 81 -0.91 -23.64 -0.96
N SER A 82 0.07 -22.77 -1.15
CA SER A 82 1.48 -23.16 -1.31
C SER A 82 2.46 -22.28 -0.51
N ASP A 83 1.99 -21.45 0.42
CA ASP A 83 2.84 -20.62 1.28
C ASP A 83 3.82 -21.41 2.14
N HIS A 84 3.48 -22.65 2.50
CA HIS A 84 4.29 -23.56 3.28
C HIS A 84 5.39 -24.24 2.46
N ILE A 85 5.43 -24.02 1.14
CA ILE A 85 6.39 -24.64 0.22
C ILE A 85 7.46 -23.59 -0.10
N LYS A 86 8.74 -23.92 0.13
CA LYS A 86 9.87 -23.02 -0.09
C LYS A 86 9.93 -22.52 -1.55
N ILE A 87 9.73 -23.42 -2.51
CA ILE A 87 9.70 -23.10 -3.94
C ILE A 87 8.38 -23.61 -4.50
N PRO A 88 7.34 -22.74 -4.59
CA PRO A 88 6.07 -23.12 -5.18
C PRO A 88 6.19 -23.46 -6.67
N GLN A 89 5.36 -24.37 -7.15
CA GLN A 89 5.26 -24.67 -8.57
C GLN A 89 4.83 -23.42 -9.35
N LYS A 90 5.49 -23.15 -10.49
CA LYS A 90 5.16 -22.01 -11.36
C LYS A 90 3.68 -22.07 -11.77
N GLY A 91 2.99 -20.94 -11.67
CA GLY A 91 1.56 -20.82 -12.00
C GLY A 91 0.60 -21.28 -10.90
N LYS A 92 1.06 -21.87 -9.80
CA LYS A 92 0.23 -22.24 -8.66
C LYS A 92 0.09 -21.06 -7.71
N ALA A 93 -1.14 -20.77 -7.28
CA ALA A 93 -1.38 -19.70 -6.31
C ALA A 93 -0.67 -20.00 -4.98
N ARG A 94 -0.10 -18.98 -4.34
CA ARG A 94 0.43 -19.09 -2.97
C ARG A 94 -0.70 -19.03 -1.96
N GLN A 95 -1.63 -18.11 -2.17
CA GLN A 95 -2.80 -17.86 -1.33
C GLN A 95 -4.02 -17.66 -2.22
N ILE A 96 -5.20 -18.01 -1.71
CA ILE A 96 -6.49 -17.72 -2.34
C ILE A 96 -7.37 -17.02 -1.31
N PHE A 97 -7.92 -15.87 -1.68
CA PHE A 97 -8.88 -15.14 -0.88
C PHE A 97 -10.29 -15.49 -1.34
N TRP A 98 -11.00 -16.25 -0.48
CA TRP A 98 -12.34 -16.75 -0.76
C TRP A 98 -13.40 -15.75 -0.32
N ARG A 99 -14.43 -15.61 -1.13
CA ARG A 99 -15.72 -15.03 -0.73
C ARG A 99 -16.73 -16.17 -0.66
N ILE A 100 -17.28 -16.40 0.53
CA ILE A 100 -18.18 -17.53 0.81
C ILE A 100 -19.54 -16.95 1.14
N TYR A 101 -20.57 -17.39 0.43
CA TYR A 101 -21.96 -17.01 0.65
C TYR A 101 -22.68 -18.18 1.29
N SER A 102 -23.28 -17.98 2.47
CA SER A 102 -23.99 -19.02 3.20
C SER A 102 -25.36 -18.56 3.65
N LYS A 103 -26.33 -19.47 3.67
CA LYS A 103 -27.65 -19.22 4.28
C LYS A 103 -27.58 -19.31 5.80
N GLN A 104 -26.82 -20.28 6.30
CA GLN A 104 -26.55 -20.50 7.72
C GLN A 104 -25.08 -20.71 7.94
N SER A 105 -24.57 -20.31 9.09
CA SER A 105 -23.20 -20.54 9.51
C SER A 105 -23.14 -20.95 10.97
N ILE A 106 -22.24 -21.87 11.30
CA ILE A 106 -22.00 -22.33 12.66
C ILE A 106 -20.56 -22.05 13.03
N LEU A 107 -20.34 -21.19 14.01
CA LEU A 107 -19.02 -20.83 14.51
C LEU A 107 -18.59 -21.81 15.60
N CYS A 108 -17.67 -22.70 15.27
CA CYS A 108 -17.04 -23.69 16.17
C CYS A 108 -15.54 -23.35 16.38
N SER A 109 -15.22 -22.07 16.52
CA SER A 109 -13.86 -21.55 16.55
C SER A 109 -13.09 -21.81 17.83
N GLY A 110 -13.72 -22.45 18.83
CA GLY A 110 -13.08 -22.82 20.09
C GLY A 110 -12.84 -21.62 21.01
N ALA A 111 -11.86 -21.77 21.90
CA ALA A 111 -11.46 -20.73 22.84
C ALA A 111 -9.93 -20.58 22.88
N ILE A 112 -9.45 -19.44 23.34
CA ILE A 112 -8.05 -19.09 23.48
C ILE A 112 -7.74 -18.98 24.98
N GLU A 113 -6.68 -19.65 25.45
CA GLU A 113 -6.23 -19.53 26.83
C GLU A 113 -5.66 -18.13 27.09
N ARG A 114 -5.91 -17.56 28.26
CA ARG A 114 -5.41 -16.25 28.67
C ARG A 114 -4.32 -16.38 29.73
N PRO A 115 -3.35 -15.44 29.76
CA PRO A 115 -2.32 -15.41 30.80
C PRO A 115 -2.85 -14.82 32.11
N ILE A 116 -2.01 -14.88 33.16
CA ILE A 116 -2.09 -14.11 34.39
C ILE A 116 -0.90 -13.14 34.37
N ALA A 117 -1.10 -11.86 34.61
CA ALA A 117 -0.02 -10.88 34.61
C ALA A 117 0.71 -10.81 35.96
N PHE A 118 2.02 -10.73 35.93
CA PHE A 118 2.90 -10.56 37.11
C PHE A 118 4.22 -9.89 36.65
N SER A 119 5.04 -9.45 37.60
CA SER A 119 6.29 -8.74 37.27
C SER A 119 7.24 -9.58 36.43
N ASN A 120 7.75 -8.96 35.31
CA ASN A 120 8.67 -9.60 34.36
C ASN A 120 8.10 -10.86 33.68
N ASN A 121 6.82 -10.88 33.37
CA ASN A 121 6.15 -12.02 32.72
C ASN A 121 6.40 -12.12 31.22
N ASP A 122 7.25 -11.27 30.63
CA ASP A 122 7.69 -11.26 29.23
C ASP A 122 8.93 -12.11 28.96
N ARG A 123 9.51 -12.71 30.02
CA ARG A 123 10.77 -13.43 29.93
C ARG A 123 10.66 -14.71 29.09
N PRO A 124 11.61 -15.00 28.14
CA PRO A 124 11.63 -16.25 27.39
C PRO A 124 11.64 -17.48 28.34
N GLY A 125 10.75 -18.44 28.08
CA GLY A 125 10.46 -19.59 28.94
C GLY A 125 9.13 -19.47 29.68
N ILE A 126 8.47 -18.32 29.62
CA ILE A 126 7.09 -18.12 30.12
C ILE A 126 6.12 -18.32 28.97
N MET A 127 5.19 -19.26 29.07
CA MET A 127 4.29 -19.68 28.01
C MET A 127 2.88 -19.99 28.57
N LEU A 128 1.87 -19.97 27.71
CA LEU A 128 0.55 -20.52 28.06
C LEU A 128 0.63 -22.04 28.25
N ALA A 129 -0.07 -22.57 29.24
CA ALA A 129 -0.08 -24.00 29.55
C ALA A 129 -0.59 -24.85 28.36
N SER A 130 -1.62 -24.38 27.65
CA SER A 130 -2.11 -25.03 26.42
C SER A 130 -1.05 -25.07 25.30
N ALA A 131 -0.20 -24.04 25.19
CA ALA A 131 0.89 -24.05 24.23
C ALA A 131 1.95 -25.10 24.61
N VAL A 132 2.38 -25.13 25.88
CA VAL A 132 3.32 -26.16 26.39
C VAL A 132 2.77 -27.56 26.11
N ARG A 133 1.51 -27.81 26.45
CA ARG A 133 0.81 -29.07 26.20
C ARG A 133 0.75 -29.43 24.72
N SER A 134 0.48 -28.46 23.87
CA SER A 134 0.44 -28.65 22.41
C SER A 134 1.81 -29.00 21.84
N TYR A 135 2.88 -28.35 22.29
CA TYR A 135 4.24 -28.67 21.87
C TYR A 135 4.57 -30.13 22.18
N VAL A 136 4.26 -30.57 23.38
CA VAL A 136 4.56 -31.93 23.81
C VAL A 136 3.67 -32.98 23.12
N ASN A 137 2.36 -32.78 23.09
CA ASN A 137 1.42 -33.80 22.60
C ASN A 137 1.34 -33.88 21.08
N ARG A 138 1.47 -32.74 20.40
CA ARG A 138 1.30 -32.66 18.93
C ARG A 138 2.63 -32.80 18.18
N TRP A 139 3.69 -32.16 18.68
CA TRP A 139 4.97 -32.10 17.97
C TRP A 139 6.10 -32.87 18.64
N GLY A 140 5.89 -33.41 19.84
CA GLY A 140 6.91 -34.14 20.58
C GLY A 140 8.09 -33.26 21.05
N VAL A 141 7.84 -31.95 21.17
CA VAL A 141 8.86 -30.97 21.59
C VAL A 141 8.64 -30.58 23.02
N VAL A 142 9.71 -30.60 23.83
CA VAL A 142 9.69 -30.18 25.23
C VAL A 142 10.17 -28.73 25.32
N PRO A 143 9.33 -27.79 25.78
CA PRO A 143 9.71 -26.37 25.89
C PRO A 143 10.79 -26.07 26.90
N GLY A 144 10.92 -26.94 27.93
CA GLY A 144 11.95 -26.88 28.98
C GLY A 144 12.07 -28.15 29.78
N ARG A 145 13.12 -28.27 30.59
CA ARG A 145 13.43 -29.47 31.40
C ARG A 145 12.79 -29.45 32.78
N ASN A 146 12.63 -28.26 33.37
CA ASN A 146 12.05 -28.04 34.68
C ASN A 146 10.87 -27.09 34.58
N VAL A 147 9.67 -27.64 34.54
CA VAL A 147 8.43 -26.88 34.30
C VAL A 147 7.78 -26.57 35.65
N VAL A 148 7.36 -25.32 35.82
CA VAL A 148 6.44 -24.89 36.87
C VAL A 148 5.10 -24.53 36.21
N ILE A 149 4.00 -24.98 36.82
CA ILE A 149 2.64 -24.61 36.38
C ILE A 149 2.12 -23.50 37.29
N PHE A 150 1.59 -22.44 36.71
CA PHE A 150 0.89 -21.35 37.39
C PHE A 150 -0.54 -21.27 36.91
N THR A 151 -1.50 -21.49 37.76
CA THR A 151 -2.91 -21.65 37.35
C THR A 151 -3.92 -21.11 38.36
N ASN A 152 -5.11 -20.82 37.90
CA ASN A 152 -6.32 -20.53 38.68
C ASN A 152 -7.48 -21.46 38.29
N ASN A 153 -7.20 -22.57 37.57
CA ASN A 153 -8.19 -23.48 37.02
C ASN A 153 -7.64 -24.90 36.82
N ASP A 154 -8.52 -25.84 36.51
CA ASP A 154 -8.16 -27.27 36.42
C ASP A 154 -7.37 -27.63 35.15
N ASN A 155 -7.39 -26.83 34.10
CA ASN A 155 -6.60 -27.09 32.88
C ASN A 155 -5.08 -27.01 33.12
N GLY A 156 -4.65 -26.19 34.08
CA GLY A 156 -3.25 -26.20 34.54
C GLY A 156 -2.83 -27.57 35.10
N HIS A 157 -3.69 -28.20 35.88
CA HIS A 157 -3.45 -29.55 36.43
C HIS A 157 -3.42 -30.62 35.33
N LEU A 158 -4.31 -30.54 34.35
CA LEU A 158 -4.27 -31.44 33.17
C LEU A 158 -2.98 -31.30 32.38
N THR A 159 -2.45 -30.08 32.30
CA THR A 159 -1.13 -29.83 31.64
C THR A 159 -0.03 -30.51 32.43
N ALA A 160 0.01 -30.40 33.77
CA ALA A 160 0.95 -31.07 34.61
C ALA A 160 0.87 -32.61 34.46
N TYR A 161 -0.34 -33.15 34.45
CA TYR A 161 -0.58 -34.58 34.23
C TYR A 161 0.01 -35.07 32.90
N ASP A 162 -0.24 -34.38 31.81
CA ASP A 162 0.28 -34.77 30.48
C ASP A 162 1.80 -34.72 30.43
N LEU A 163 2.42 -33.69 31.05
CA LEU A 163 3.87 -33.55 31.13
C LEU A 163 4.52 -34.69 31.93
N ILE A 164 4.00 -34.98 33.14
CA ILE A 164 4.50 -36.05 34.00
C ILE A 164 4.40 -37.40 33.32
N LYS A 165 3.26 -37.68 32.66
CA LYS A 165 3.06 -38.93 31.91
C LYS A 165 4.05 -39.11 30.77
N LYS A 166 4.63 -38.02 30.27
CA LYS A 166 5.67 -38.01 29.24
C LYS A 166 7.09 -37.99 29.81
N GLY A 167 7.25 -38.12 31.11
CA GLY A 167 8.53 -38.12 31.78
C GLY A 167 9.18 -36.73 31.88
N ILE A 168 8.42 -35.66 31.73
CA ILE A 168 8.90 -34.28 31.87
C ILE A 168 8.78 -33.85 33.32
N ASN A 169 9.85 -33.27 33.88
CA ASN A 169 9.86 -32.84 35.26
C ASN A 169 8.96 -31.63 35.51
N VAL A 170 7.92 -31.78 36.28
CA VAL A 170 7.07 -30.70 36.80
C VAL A 170 7.52 -30.42 38.24
N SER A 171 8.27 -29.32 38.42
CA SER A 171 8.88 -28.96 39.71
C SER A 171 7.85 -28.52 40.74
N ALA A 172 6.79 -27.83 40.34
CA ALA A 172 5.68 -27.43 41.22
C ALA A 172 4.44 -27.04 40.42
N ILE A 173 3.28 -27.19 41.07
CA ILE A 173 1.99 -26.59 40.62
C ILE A 173 1.60 -25.50 41.61
N ILE A 174 1.52 -24.26 41.16
CA ILE A 174 1.11 -23.09 41.93
C ILE A 174 -0.32 -22.75 41.51
N ASP A 175 -1.27 -22.95 42.44
CA ASP A 175 -2.69 -22.68 42.15
C ASP A 175 -3.17 -21.56 43.07
N THR A 176 -3.78 -20.55 42.49
CA THR A 176 -4.30 -19.41 43.26
C THR A 176 -5.52 -19.79 44.13
N ARG A 177 -6.14 -20.91 43.88
CA ARG A 177 -7.29 -21.42 44.63
C ARG A 177 -6.83 -22.16 45.91
N PRO A 178 -7.24 -21.75 47.11
CA PRO A 178 -6.80 -22.40 48.37
C PRO A 178 -7.35 -23.82 48.54
N ASN A 179 -8.51 -24.11 47.92
CA ASN A 179 -9.21 -25.38 48.06
C ASN A 179 -9.04 -26.30 46.83
N ALA A 180 -8.08 -26.02 45.94
CA ALA A 180 -7.79 -26.92 44.83
C ALA A 180 -7.13 -28.20 45.28
N HIS A 181 -7.41 -29.32 44.60
CA HIS A 181 -6.89 -30.62 44.96
C HIS A 181 -5.69 -30.98 44.11
N ASN A 182 -4.67 -31.61 44.72
CA ASN A 182 -3.52 -32.12 43.98
C ASN A 182 -3.91 -33.39 43.24
N ILE A 183 -3.61 -33.44 41.97
CA ILE A 183 -3.97 -34.57 41.09
C ILE A 183 -2.83 -35.59 40.98
N ASN A 184 -1.55 -35.26 41.32
CA ASN A 184 -0.45 -36.07 40.73
C ASN A 184 0.84 -36.27 41.52
N GLY A 185 0.91 -36.16 42.80
CA GLY A 185 2.13 -36.47 43.57
C GLY A 185 3.32 -35.52 43.32
N THR A 186 3.13 -34.45 42.53
CA THR A 186 4.09 -33.35 42.34
C THR A 186 3.94 -32.33 43.49
N GLU A 187 4.94 -31.53 43.73
CA GLU A 187 4.82 -30.45 44.71
C GLU A 187 3.65 -29.54 44.36
N PHE A 188 2.70 -29.40 45.27
CA PHE A 188 1.48 -28.62 45.07
C PHE A 188 1.37 -27.49 46.10
N ILE A 189 1.18 -26.26 45.62
CA ILE A 189 1.17 -25.06 46.46
C ILE A 189 -0.17 -24.32 46.25
N PRO A 190 -1.25 -24.70 46.97
CA PRO A 190 -2.56 -24.04 46.86
C PRO A 190 -2.57 -22.68 47.54
N GLY A 191 -3.40 -21.75 47.03
CA GLY A 191 -3.56 -20.39 47.55
C GLY A 191 -2.33 -19.50 47.33
N ALA A 192 -1.37 -19.94 46.52
CA ALA A 192 -0.14 -19.22 46.24
C ALA A 192 -0.18 -18.58 44.84
N HIS A 193 0.65 -17.58 44.57
CA HIS A 193 0.76 -16.96 43.27
C HIS A 193 2.18 -16.51 42.96
N VAL A 194 2.51 -16.48 41.67
CA VAL A 194 3.78 -15.97 41.16
C VAL A 194 3.78 -14.44 41.19
N ILE A 195 4.80 -13.86 41.82
CA ILE A 195 4.96 -12.40 41.93
C ILE A 195 6.01 -11.84 40.97
N ASN A 196 7.03 -12.63 40.63
CA ASN A 196 8.13 -12.19 39.77
C ASN A 196 8.84 -13.38 39.11
N SER A 197 9.57 -13.12 38.04
CA SER A 197 10.47 -14.05 37.38
C SER A 197 11.90 -13.53 37.36
N LYS A 198 12.90 -14.43 37.37
CA LYS A 198 14.32 -14.07 37.28
C LYS A 198 15.06 -14.85 36.19
N GLY A 199 16.07 -14.20 35.61
CA GLY A 199 16.97 -14.71 34.57
C GLY A 199 17.35 -13.60 33.57
N ARG A 200 18.49 -13.75 32.90
CA ARG A 200 19.00 -12.74 31.94
C ARG A 200 18.64 -13.10 30.50
N MET A 201 18.99 -14.29 30.03
CA MET A 201 18.76 -14.77 28.65
C MET A 201 17.54 -15.69 28.54
N GLY A 202 16.82 -15.90 29.61
CA GLY A 202 15.65 -16.76 29.75
C GLY A 202 15.33 -16.99 31.21
N LEU A 203 14.21 -17.66 31.46
CA LEU A 203 13.74 -17.99 32.81
C LEU A 203 14.74 -18.90 33.55
N LYS A 204 15.03 -18.59 34.82
CA LYS A 204 15.85 -19.38 35.70
C LYS A 204 15.12 -19.77 36.97
N GLU A 205 14.25 -18.91 37.47
CA GLU A 205 13.44 -19.11 38.64
C GLU A 205 12.23 -18.19 38.69
N VAL A 206 11.22 -18.57 39.45
CA VAL A 206 10.07 -17.75 39.80
C VAL A 206 10.02 -17.48 41.29
N LEU A 207 9.54 -16.29 41.66
CA LEU A 207 9.24 -15.89 43.02
C LEU A 207 7.77 -16.11 43.29
N VAL A 208 7.47 -16.88 44.31
CA VAL A 208 6.10 -17.30 44.66
C VAL A 208 5.76 -16.79 46.06
N ARG A 209 4.64 -16.07 46.17
CA ARG A 209 4.07 -15.68 47.47
C ARG A 209 3.17 -16.80 47.96
N LEU A 210 3.54 -17.33 49.12
CA LEU A 210 2.77 -18.34 49.82
C LEU A 210 1.57 -17.75 50.59
N PRO A 211 0.55 -18.51 50.94
CA PRO A 211 -0.57 -18.04 51.79
C PRO A 211 -0.13 -17.44 53.12
N SER A 212 1.02 -17.87 53.64
CA SER A 212 1.63 -17.32 54.87
C SER A 212 2.26 -15.92 54.70
N GLY A 213 2.25 -15.35 53.45
CA GLY A 213 2.93 -14.11 53.13
C GLY A 213 4.42 -14.27 52.82
N LYS A 214 5.04 -15.42 53.10
CA LYS A 214 6.45 -15.66 52.79
C LYS A 214 6.69 -15.81 51.30
N ILE A 215 7.85 -15.32 50.83
CA ILE A 215 8.27 -15.46 49.41
C ILE A 215 9.18 -16.68 49.32
N ARG A 216 8.91 -17.54 48.34
CA ARG A 216 9.70 -18.73 48.02
C ARG A 216 10.23 -18.63 46.59
N GLN A 217 11.47 -19.07 46.38
CA GLN A 217 12.09 -19.20 45.07
C GLN A 217 11.94 -20.65 44.57
N ILE A 218 11.50 -20.81 43.31
CA ILE A 218 11.42 -22.12 42.66
C ILE A 218 12.20 -22.03 41.33
N LYS A 219 13.22 -22.90 41.21
CA LYS A 219 14.04 -23.00 40.00
C LYS A 219 13.24 -23.67 38.88
N CYS A 220 13.20 -23.02 37.70
CA CYS A 220 12.58 -23.57 36.52
C CYS A 220 13.13 -22.85 35.26
N ASP A 221 13.06 -23.53 34.14
CA ASP A 221 13.39 -22.99 32.83
C ASP A 221 12.12 -22.75 31.97
N THR A 222 10.96 -23.25 32.40
CA THR A 222 9.67 -23.02 31.81
C THR A 222 8.61 -22.76 32.87
N LEU A 223 7.82 -21.69 32.68
CA LEU A 223 6.62 -21.41 33.45
C LEU A 223 5.39 -21.51 32.51
N ALA A 224 4.54 -22.50 32.77
CA ALA A 224 3.30 -22.72 32.05
C ALA A 224 2.14 -22.04 32.79
N ILE A 225 1.50 -21.02 32.16
CA ILE A 225 0.45 -20.21 32.77
C ILE A 225 -0.91 -20.60 32.21
N SER A 226 -1.89 -20.81 33.11
CA SER A 226 -3.28 -21.02 32.74
C SER A 226 -4.19 -20.10 33.55
N GLY A 227 -4.65 -19.01 32.93
CA GLY A 227 -5.49 -17.96 33.55
C GLY A 227 -6.99 -18.09 33.21
N GLY A 228 -7.38 -19.15 32.49
CA GLY A 228 -8.73 -19.39 32.01
C GLY A 228 -8.83 -19.26 30.49
N TRP A 229 -10.06 -19.31 29.98
CA TRP A 229 -10.30 -19.38 28.54
C TRP A 229 -11.23 -18.26 28.06
N ASN A 230 -10.94 -17.73 26.87
CA ASN A 230 -11.76 -16.75 26.17
C ASN A 230 -12.35 -17.39 24.91
N PRO A 231 -13.67 -17.54 24.78
CA PRO A 231 -14.33 -17.95 23.55
C PRO A 231 -13.89 -17.10 22.36
N ASN A 232 -13.58 -17.75 21.24
CA ASN A 232 -13.15 -17.06 20.03
C ASN A 232 -14.37 -16.62 19.21
N ILE A 233 -14.99 -15.53 19.63
CA ILE A 233 -16.25 -14.98 19.12
C ILE A 233 -16.05 -13.77 18.19
N ALA A 234 -14.83 -13.50 17.75
CA ALA A 234 -14.50 -12.30 16.99
C ALA A 234 -15.40 -12.09 15.76
N LEU A 235 -15.72 -13.17 15.03
CA LEU A 235 -16.56 -13.07 13.82
C LEU A 235 -18.01 -12.66 14.13
N THR A 236 -18.50 -12.83 15.35
CA THR A 236 -19.84 -12.35 15.74
C THR A 236 -19.87 -10.83 15.94
N CYS A 237 -18.71 -10.24 16.24
CA CYS A 237 -18.58 -8.80 16.49
C CYS A 237 -18.52 -7.97 15.19
N HIS A 238 -18.16 -8.59 14.05
CA HIS A 238 -17.96 -7.86 12.79
C HIS A 238 -19.23 -7.21 12.24
N GLN A 239 -20.39 -7.70 12.63
CA GLN A 239 -21.70 -7.17 12.24
C GLN A 239 -22.45 -6.60 13.44
N ASN A 240 -21.76 -5.90 14.33
CA ASN A 240 -22.29 -5.27 15.53
C ASN A 240 -22.86 -6.24 16.59
N GLY A 241 -22.55 -7.53 16.53
CA GLY A 241 -22.85 -8.47 17.61
C GLY A 241 -22.11 -8.05 18.89
N ARG A 242 -22.84 -7.90 19.98
CA ARG A 242 -22.26 -7.57 21.28
C ARG A 242 -22.11 -8.81 22.13
N PRO A 243 -20.90 -9.17 22.58
CA PRO A 243 -20.70 -10.30 23.48
C PRO A 243 -21.32 -10.03 24.86
N ALA A 244 -21.77 -11.08 25.52
CA ALA A 244 -22.28 -11.03 26.88
C ALA A 244 -21.25 -11.58 27.86
N TRP A 245 -21.13 -10.97 29.04
CA TRP A 245 -20.26 -11.47 30.10
C TRP A 245 -20.92 -12.63 30.85
N SER A 246 -20.17 -13.68 31.16
CA SER A 246 -20.57 -14.82 32.00
C SER A 246 -19.77 -14.80 33.28
N ASP A 247 -20.44 -14.52 34.42
CA ASP A 247 -19.79 -14.59 35.73
C ASP A 247 -19.37 -16.01 36.10
N LYS A 248 -20.11 -17.02 35.63
CA LYS A 248 -19.78 -18.43 35.86
C LYS A 248 -18.49 -18.85 35.16
N LEU A 249 -18.27 -18.37 33.93
CA LEU A 249 -17.12 -18.75 33.09
C LEU A 249 -16.01 -17.70 33.13
N MET A 250 -16.27 -16.53 33.71
CA MET A 250 -15.34 -15.40 33.78
C MET A 250 -14.78 -15.02 32.40
N CYS A 251 -15.65 -14.98 31.37
CA CYS A 251 -15.31 -14.65 30.01
C CYS A 251 -16.51 -14.09 29.24
N PHE A 252 -16.23 -13.47 28.10
CA PHE A 252 -17.27 -13.09 27.16
C PHE A 252 -17.72 -14.30 26.32
N ILE A 253 -19.02 -14.50 26.23
CA ILE A 253 -19.69 -15.49 25.37
C ILE A 253 -20.51 -14.78 24.29
N PRO A 254 -20.99 -15.48 23.26
CA PRO A 254 -21.90 -14.90 22.26
C PRO A 254 -23.11 -14.26 22.94
N GLY A 255 -23.45 -13.04 22.52
CA GLY A 255 -24.64 -12.34 23.02
C GLY A 255 -25.93 -12.87 22.40
N LYS A 256 -27.07 -12.37 22.92
CA LYS A 256 -28.39 -12.79 22.42
C LYS A 256 -28.64 -12.37 20.96
N ASN A 257 -28.08 -11.26 20.52
CA ASN A 257 -28.27 -10.70 19.20
C ASN A 257 -27.07 -11.05 18.28
N LEU A 258 -27.02 -12.27 17.81
CA LEU A 258 -26.08 -12.71 16.80
C LEU A 258 -26.47 -12.19 15.40
N PRO A 259 -25.53 -12.03 14.47
CA PRO A 259 -25.84 -11.78 13.08
C PRO A 259 -26.82 -12.82 12.52
N ARG A 260 -27.73 -12.38 11.66
CA ARG A 260 -28.76 -13.27 11.07
C ARG A 260 -28.11 -14.46 10.37
N GLY A 261 -28.58 -15.67 10.68
CA GLY A 261 -28.06 -16.92 10.11
C GLY A 261 -26.72 -17.36 10.69
N GLN A 262 -26.22 -16.72 11.76
CA GLN A 262 -24.98 -17.14 12.45
C GLN A 262 -25.33 -17.77 13.80
N LEU A 263 -24.78 -18.95 14.06
CA LEU A 263 -24.89 -19.70 15.31
C LEU A 263 -23.49 -19.95 15.88
N CYS A 264 -23.39 -20.16 17.19
CA CYS A 264 -22.14 -20.52 17.85
C CYS A 264 -22.30 -21.84 18.59
N ALA A 265 -21.27 -22.70 18.54
CA ALA A 265 -21.29 -24.00 19.21
C ALA A 265 -19.94 -24.34 19.86
N GLY A 266 -19.98 -25.24 20.83
CA GLY A 266 -18.81 -25.72 21.57
C GLY A 266 -18.14 -24.61 22.40
N ALA A 267 -16.83 -24.65 22.59
CA ALA A 267 -16.13 -23.69 23.42
C ALA A 267 -16.24 -22.23 22.93
N ALA A 268 -16.58 -21.99 21.66
CA ALA A 268 -16.94 -20.67 21.16
C ALA A 268 -18.28 -20.16 21.74
N ASN A 269 -19.15 -21.06 22.19
CA ASN A 269 -20.40 -20.75 22.88
C ASN A 269 -20.27 -20.76 24.43
N GLY A 270 -19.07 -21.12 24.95
CA GLY A 270 -18.84 -21.30 26.40
C GLY A 270 -18.99 -22.73 26.89
N ASP A 271 -19.19 -23.71 25.99
CA ASP A 271 -19.34 -25.13 26.32
C ASP A 271 -17.96 -25.77 26.37
N PHE A 272 -17.29 -25.74 27.52
CA PHE A 272 -15.87 -26.11 27.63
C PHE A 272 -15.62 -27.62 27.87
N SER A 273 -16.62 -28.41 28.28
CA SER A 273 -16.45 -29.85 28.36
C SER A 273 -16.63 -30.50 26.97
N THR A 274 -16.03 -31.68 26.77
CA THR A 274 -16.13 -32.38 25.47
C THR A 274 -17.56 -32.78 25.16
N THR A 275 -18.28 -33.36 26.12
CA THR A 275 -19.69 -33.74 25.94
C THR A 275 -20.56 -32.52 25.64
N SER A 276 -20.45 -31.44 26.44
CA SER A 276 -21.26 -30.23 26.21
C SER A 276 -20.94 -29.58 24.84
N ALA A 277 -19.69 -29.61 24.40
CA ALA A 277 -19.30 -29.09 23.09
C ALA A 277 -19.89 -29.92 21.92
N LEU A 278 -19.94 -31.22 22.05
CA LEU A 278 -20.53 -32.11 21.05
C LEU A 278 -22.06 -31.95 20.99
N LEU A 279 -22.73 -31.95 22.13
CA LEU A 279 -24.19 -31.70 22.22
C LEU A 279 -24.60 -30.34 21.70
N SER A 280 -23.84 -29.30 22.05
CA SER A 280 -24.01 -27.94 21.52
C SER A 280 -23.85 -27.90 19.99
N GLY A 281 -22.88 -28.62 19.45
CA GLY A 281 -22.66 -28.76 17.99
C GLY A 281 -23.85 -29.37 17.27
N GLU A 282 -24.43 -30.43 17.85
CA GLU A 282 -25.64 -31.11 17.35
C GLU A 282 -26.86 -30.19 17.41
N GLU A 283 -27.14 -29.57 18.57
CA GLU A 283 -28.25 -28.63 18.75
C GLU A 283 -28.19 -27.49 17.71
N LYS A 284 -27.00 -26.87 17.50
CA LYS A 284 -26.89 -25.76 16.55
C LYS A 284 -26.95 -26.24 15.09
N ALA A 285 -26.53 -27.48 14.79
CA ALA A 285 -26.69 -28.05 13.47
C ALA A 285 -28.17 -28.31 13.15
N ILE A 286 -28.93 -28.90 14.09
CA ILE A 286 -30.37 -29.11 13.97
C ILE A 286 -31.09 -27.78 13.74
N LYS A 287 -30.77 -26.76 14.55
CA LYS A 287 -31.36 -25.43 14.40
C LYS A 287 -31.02 -24.82 13.03
N ALA A 288 -29.76 -24.88 12.58
CA ALA A 288 -29.38 -24.34 11.28
C ALA A 288 -30.15 -25.03 10.12
N LEU A 289 -30.40 -26.33 10.23
CA LEU A 289 -31.18 -27.09 9.26
C LEU A 289 -32.65 -26.72 9.30
N ALA A 290 -33.25 -26.60 10.50
CA ALA A 290 -34.62 -26.15 10.67
C ALA A 290 -34.85 -24.75 10.08
N ASP A 291 -33.90 -23.82 10.27
CA ASP A 291 -33.95 -22.45 9.72
C ASP A 291 -33.92 -22.41 8.17
N ILE A 292 -33.54 -23.50 7.52
CA ILE A 292 -33.56 -23.64 6.05
C ILE A 292 -34.63 -24.67 5.60
N GLY A 293 -35.51 -25.08 6.51
CA GLY A 293 -36.69 -25.92 6.21
C GLY A 293 -36.41 -27.42 6.22
N ILE A 294 -35.38 -27.88 6.96
CA ILE A 294 -35.06 -29.31 7.14
C ILE A 294 -35.17 -29.65 8.62
N ASN A 295 -36.11 -30.51 8.98
CA ASN A 295 -36.29 -30.96 10.36
C ASN A 295 -35.60 -32.32 10.58
N ILE A 296 -34.79 -32.43 11.62
CA ILE A 296 -34.05 -33.61 12.02
C ILE A 296 -34.23 -33.77 13.54
N GLU A 297 -34.50 -35.02 13.98
CA GLU A 297 -34.55 -35.36 15.39
C GLU A 297 -33.13 -35.47 15.99
N PRO A 298 -32.96 -35.09 17.27
CA PRO A 298 -31.71 -35.30 18.00
C PRO A 298 -31.31 -36.77 18.03
N SER A 299 -30.00 -37.04 18.13
CA SER A 299 -29.45 -38.37 18.28
C SER A 299 -28.79 -38.55 19.64
N ASP A 300 -28.99 -39.71 20.28
CA ASP A 300 -28.37 -40.07 21.59
C ASP A 300 -26.89 -40.48 21.45
N PHE A 301 -26.16 -39.83 20.58
CA PHE A 301 -24.92 -40.40 20.03
C PHE A 301 -23.66 -40.11 20.83
N PHE A 302 -23.62 -39.09 21.70
CA PHE A 302 -22.34 -38.65 22.25
C PHE A 302 -22.20 -38.96 23.74
N LYS A 303 -21.33 -39.92 24.06
CA LYS A 303 -20.85 -40.17 25.40
C LYS A 303 -19.36 -39.89 25.48
N SER A 304 -18.93 -39.07 26.40
CA SER A 304 -17.54 -38.78 26.68
C SER A 304 -17.36 -38.62 28.19
N GLU A 305 -16.20 -39.00 28.72
CA GLU A 305 -15.87 -38.71 30.11
C GLU A 305 -15.62 -37.20 30.24
N ASP A 306 -16.42 -36.54 31.08
CA ASP A 306 -16.31 -35.13 31.33
C ASP A 306 -15.37 -34.85 32.50
N ASN A 307 -14.37 -33.98 32.24
CA ASN A 307 -13.63 -33.34 33.31
C ASN A 307 -14.41 -32.10 33.80
N LEU A 308 -14.73 -32.07 35.08
CA LEU A 308 -15.30 -30.86 35.68
C LEU A 308 -14.31 -29.71 35.54
N PHE A 309 -14.78 -28.60 35.03
CA PHE A 309 -13.97 -27.38 34.86
C PHE A 309 -14.32 -26.42 36.01
N SER A 310 -13.34 -26.18 36.90
CA SER A 310 -13.48 -25.18 37.95
C SER A 310 -12.45 -24.05 37.75
N LEU A 311 -12.91 -22.82 37.85
CA LEU A 311 -12.14 -21.61 37.70
C LEU A 311 -12.44 -20.62 38.83
N LYS A 312 -11.41 -20.01 39.42
CA LYS A 312 -11.56 -18.83 40.27
C LYS A 312 -10.84 -17.63 39.64
N PRO A 313 -11.45 -16.45 39.54
CA PRO A 313 -10.83 -15.30 38.89
C PRO A 313 -9.55 -14.90 39.65
N PHE A 314 -8.48 -14.72 38.87
CA PHE A 314 -7.22 -14.14 39.30
C PHE A 314 -6.54 -13.57 38.07
N TRP A 315 -6.46 -12.25 38.01
CA TRP A 315 -6.07 -11.58 36.76
C TRP A 315 -4.60 -11.17 36.76
N TYR A 316 -4.14 -10.58 37.85
CA TYR A 316 -2.77 -10.11 37.95
C TYR A 316 -2.29 -10.09 39.40
N THR A 317 -0.97 -10.03 39.55
CA THR A 317 -0.33 -9.90 40.87
C THR A 317 0.06 -8.45 41.09
N ASN A 318 -0.44 -7.85 42.16
CA ASN A 318 -0.19 -6.44 42.47
C ASN A 318 1.06 -6.22 43.38
N ASP A 319 1.70 -7.29 43.79
CA ASP A 319 2.75 -7.30 44.84
C ASP A 319 4.17 -7.12 44.27
N GLY A 320 4.32 -6.87 42.96
CA GLY A 320 5.61 -6.75 42.31
C GLY A 320 5.95 -5.29 41.99
N ASP A 321 7.22 -4.93 42.12
CA ASP A 321 7.74 -3.57 41.83
C ASP A 321 8.05 -3.34 40.34
N ASP A 322 8.21 -4.43 39.58
CA ASP A 322 8.57 -4.40 38.15
C ASP A 322 7.34 -4.31 37.24
N ARG A 323 7.61 -4.23 35.93
CA ARG A 323 6.55 -4.18 34.91
C ARG A 323 5.83 -5.53 34.79
N ALA A 324 4.51 -5.51 34.87
CA ALA A 324 3.63 -6.63 34.57
C ALA A 324 2.97 -6.38 33.20
N TRP A 325 3.30 -7.21 32.24
CA TRP A 325 2.86 -7.05 30.85
C TRP A 325 1.46 -7.62 30.65
N VAL A 326 0.61 -6.85 29.98
CA VAL A 326 -0.77 -7.21 29.63
C VAL A 326 -0.92 -7.46 28.14
N ASP A 327 -0.33 -6.58 27.32
CA ASP A 327 -0.29 -6.73 25.88
C ASP A 327 1.17 -6.76 25.40
N PHE A 328 1.62 -7.92 24.93
CA PHE A 328 2.99 -8.11 24.49
C PHE A 328 3.30 -7.54 23.10
N GLN A 329 2.28 -7.24 22.28
CA GLN A 329 2.50 -6.69 20.94
C GLN A 329 2.64 -5.16 20.95
N ASN A 330 1.97 -4.51 21.89
CA ASN A 330 2.01 -3.05 22.03
C ASN A 330 2.69 -2.60 23.34
N ASP A 331 3.37 -3.52 24.03
CA ASP A 331 4.11 -3.24 25.26
C ASP A 331 3.27 -2.56 26.38
N VAL A 332 1.98 -2.91 26.46
CA VAL A 332 1.08 -2.35 27.47
C VAL A 332 1.22 -3.11 28.80
N THR A 333 1.44 -2.37 29.87
CA THR A 333 1.61 -2.91 31.23
C THR A 333 0.43 -2.55 32.13
N VAL A 334 0.39 -3.16 33.32
CA VAL A 334 -0.56 -2.77 34.39
C VAL A 334 -0.37 -1.31 34.79
N LYS A 335 0.88 -0.77 34.74
CA LYS A 335 1.16 0.64 35.04
C LYS A 335 0.50 1.59 34.03
N ASP A 336 0.48 1.23 32.76
CA ASP A 336 -0.16 2.04 31.70
C ASP A 336 -1.68 2.08 31.87
N ILE A 337 -2.29 0.96 32.28
CA ILE A 337 -3.71 0.90 32.62
C ILE A 337 -4.01 1.77 33.86
N LYS A 338 -3.18 1.70 34.90
CA LYS A 338 -3.30 2.58 36.10
C LYS A 338 -3.22 4.06 35.71
N LEU A 339 -2.24 4.42 34.90
CA LEU A 339 -2.06 5.79 34.41
C LEU A 339 -3.28 6.27 33.60
N SER A 340 -3.78 5.44 32.68
CA SER A 340 -4.98 5.75 31.90
C SER A 340 -6.18 6.07 32.80
N ILE A 341 -6.40 5.28 33.86
CA ILE A 341 -7.50 5.49 34.81
C ILE A 341 -7.28 6.77 35.64
N GLN A 342 -6.04 7.03 36.05
CA GLN A 342 -5.67 8.26 36.78
C GLN A 342 -5.95 9.51 35.95
N GLU A 343 -5.72 9.44 34.65
CA GLU A 343 -6.01 10.51 33.69
C GLU A 343 -7.46 10.51 33.19
N ASN A 344 -8.32 9.75 33.85
CA ASN A 344 -9.78 9.68 33.63
C ASN A 344 -10.24 8.97 32.36
N PHE A 345 -9.38 8.19 31.69
CA PHE A 345 -9.77 7.32 30.57
C PHE A 345 -10.24 5.95 31.10
N LYS A 346 -11.44 5.92 31.68
CA LYS A 346 -11.98 4.78 32.47
C LYS A 346 -12.82 3.80 31.66
N PHE A 347 -13.27 4.17 30.47
CA PHE A 347 -14.05 3.32 29.58
C PHE A 347 -13.15 2.53 28.65
N ALA A 348 -13.53 1.30 28.34
CA ALA A 348 -12.77 0.37 27.51
C ALA A 348 -12.23 0.99 26.21
N ASP A 349 -13.07 1.72 25.48
CA ASP A 349 -12.69 2.34 24.21
C ASP A 349 -11.66 3.48 24.38
N HIS A 350 -11.76 4.26 25.44
CA HIS A 350 -10.82 5.33 25.73
C HIS A 350 -9.48 4.77 26.25
N LEU A 351 -9.55 3.82 27.18
CA LEU A 351 -8.38 3.11 27.71
C LEU A 351 -7.61 2.45 26.57
N LYS A 352 -8.31 1.77 25.64
CA LYS A 352 -7.72 1.16 24.44
C LYS A 352 -6.94 2.19 23.61
N ARG A 353 -7.50 3.36 23.33
CA ARG A 353 -6.85 4.39 22.50
C ARG A 353 -5.69 5.08 23.23
N TYR A 354 -5.80 5.25 24.52
CA TYR A 354 -4.75 5.86 25.33
C TYR A 354 -3.54 4.96 25.47
N THR A 355 -3.76 3.66 25.75
CA THR A 355 -2.69 2.68 26.02
C THR A 355 -2.27 1.86 24.81
N THR A 356 -3.01 1.90 23.70
CA THR A 356 -2.91 0.99 22.55
C THR A 356 -3.25 -0.49 22.85
N LEU A 357 -3.85 -0.79 23.99
CA LEU A 357 -4.26 -2.15 24.39
C LEU A 357 -5.13 -2.80 23.31
N GLY A 358 -4.69 -3.95 22.79
CA GLY A 358 -5.43 -4.71 21.78
C GLY A 358 -5.54 -4.04 20.40
N MET A 359 -4.67 -3.07 20.10
CA MET A 359 -4.64 -2.39 18.80
C MET A 359 -3.69 -3.02 17.79
N ALA A 360 -2.89 -3.99 18.20
CA ALA A 360 -1.99 -4.73 17.32
C ALA A 360 -2.75 -5.72 16.41
N THR A 361 -2.00 -6.41 15.54
CA THR A 361 -2.54 -7.33 14.52
C THR A 361 -3.33 -8.51 15.09
N ASP A 362 -3.10 -8.89 16.33
CA ASP A 362 -3.88 -9.92 17.04
C ASP A 362 -5.21 -9.40 17.62
N GLN A 363 -5.42 -8.08 17.61
CA GLN A 363 -6.58 -7.39 18.15
C GLN A 363 -6.85 -7.73 19.63
N GLY A 364 -5.80 -8.01 20.39
CA GLY A 364 -5.89 -8.26 21.83
C GLY A 364 -6.51 -9.62 22.20
N LYS A 365 -6.29 -10.66 21.41
CA LYS A 365 -6.80 -12.03 21.66
C LYS A 365 -6.53 -12.54 23.07
N THR A 366 -5.35 -12.25 23.61
CA THR A 366 -4.93 -12.66 24.94
C THR A 366 -4.95 -11.54 25.97
N SER A 367 -4.99 -10.28 25.53
CA SER A 367 -4.84 -9.10 26.38
C SER A 367 -6.14 -8.39 26.72
N ASN A 368 -7.16 -8.40 25.82
CA ASN A 368 -8.36 -7.59 25.99
C ASN A 368 -9.12 -7.89 27.29
N VAL A 369 -9.42 -9.16 27.59
CA VAL A 369 -10.17 -9.54 28.79
C VAL A 369 -9.35 -9.26 30.05
N LEU A 370 -8.04 -9.53 30.01
CA LEU A 370 -7.12 -9.26 31.10
C LEU A 370 -7.06 -7.75 31.41
N GLY A 371 -6.90 -6.90 30.39
CA GLY A 371 -6.87 -5.45 30.55
C GLY A 371 -8.16 -4.88 31.09
N LEU A 372 -9.31 -5.37 30.61
CA LEU A 372 -10.63 -4.97 31.10
C LEU A 372 -10.83 -5.38 32.57
N ALA A 373 -10.42 -6.57 32.94
CA ALA A 373 -10.52 -7.06 34.31
C ALA A 373 -9.66 -6.22 35.28
N ILE A 374 -8.44 -5.87 34.89
CA ILE A 374 -7.55 -4.98 35.67
C ILE A 374 -8.21 -3.59 35.81
N ALA A 375 -8.74 -3.03 34.73
CA ALA A 375 -9.43 -1.75 34.75
C ALA A 375 -10.70 -1.79 35.64
N SER A 376 -11.45 -2.88 35.60
CA SER A 376 -12.62 -3.14 36.42
C SER A 376 -12.25 -3.13 37.93
N GLU A 377 -11.21 -3.85 38.32
CA GLU A 377 -10.75 -3.84 39.73
C GLU A 377 -10.30 -2.45 40.19
N LEU A 378 -9.52 -1.73 39.36
CA LEU A 378 -9.01 -0.40 39.67
C LEU A 378 -10.11 0.66 39.77
N THR A 379 -11.16 0.53 39.00
CA THR A 379 -12.31 1.46 38.99
C THR A 379 -13.42 1.04 39.93
N ARG A 380 -13.34 -0.15 40.54
CA ARG A 380 -14.39 -0.77 41.36
C ARG A 380 -15.74 -0.93 40.64
N LYS A 381 -15.68 -1.18 39.34
CA LYS A 381 -16.83 -1.47 38.48
C LYS A 381 -16.81 -2.95 38.13
N SER A 382 -17.94 -3.50 37.71
CA SER A 382 -17.95 -4.82 37.09
C SER A 382 -17.31 -4.76 35.69
N ILE A 383 -16.88 -5.91 35.16
CA ILE A 383 -16.33 -5.98 33.78
C ILE A 383 -17.37 -5.52 32.74
N PRO A 384 -18.65 -5.89 32.81
CA PRO A 384 -19.68 -5.34 31.91
C PRO A 384 -19.83 -3.83 31.97
N GLU A 385 -19.73 -3.22 33.13
CA GLU A 385 -19.81 -1.76 33.29
C GLU A 385 -18.55 -1.04 32.79
N THR A 386 -17.39 -1.69 32.79
CA THR A 386 -16.16 -1.17 32.20
C THR A 386 -16.24 -1.16 30.67
N GLY A 387 -17.05 -2.05 30.09
CA GLY A 387 -17.31 -2.15 28.67
C GLY A 387 -16.78 -3.43 28.02
N SER A 388 -16.82 -3.49 26.70
CA SER A 388 -16.31 -4.61 25.92
C SER A 388 -15.47 -4.06 24.76
N LEU A 389 -14.45 -4.82 24.35
CA LEU A 389 -13.66 -4.52 23.17
C LEU A 389 -14.15 -5.38 22.01
N SER A 390 -14.51 -4.75 20.90
CA SER A 390 -14.98 -5.42 19.69
C SER A 390 -13.84 -5.71 18.73
N PHE A 391 -14.02 -6.74 17.90
CA PHE A 391 -13.10 -7.12 16.83
C PHE A 391 -13.57 -6.58 15.49
N ARG A 392 -12.62 -6.35 14.57
CA ARG A 392 -12.87 -5.83 13.23
C ARG A 392 -12.29 -6.77 12.16
N PRO A 393 -12.91 -6.84 10.96
CA PRO A 393 -12.31 -7.57 9.84
C PRO A 393 -11.10 -6.78 9.29
N PRO A 394 -10.05 -7.45 8.83
CA PRO A 394 -9.84 -8.89 8.93
C PRO A 394 -9.38 -9.30 10.33
N TYR A 395 -9.95 -10.40 10.87
CA TYR A 395 -9.62 -10.89 12.23
C TYR A 395 -8.17 -11.36 12.36
N THR A 396 -7.59 -11.83 11.27
CA THR A 396 -6.16 -12.11 11.13
C THR A 396 -5.62 -11.36 9.93
N PRO A 397 -4.34 -10.95 9.92
CA PRO A 397 -3.74 -10.23 8.81
C PRO A 397 -3.91 -10.97 7.47
N VAL A 398 -4.23 -10.22 6.43
CA VAL A 398 -4.40 -10.69 5.05
C VAL A 398 -3.43 -9.95 4.16
N SER A 399 -2.72 -10.66 3.29
CA SER A 399 -1.79 -10.03 2.36
C SER A 399 -2.53 -9.24 1.26
N PHE A 400 -2.02 -8.08 0.89
CA PHE A 400 -2.57 -7.30 -0.23
C PHE A 400 -2.63 -8.09 -1.52
N GLY A 401 -1.62 -8.92 -1.80
CA GLY A 401 -1.57 -9.75 -3.01
C GLY A 401 -2.72 -10.75 -3.09
N SER A 402 -3.20 -11.29 -1.95
CA SER A 402 -4.35 -12.20 -1.95
C SER A 402 -5.68 -11.49 -2.20
N MET A 403 -5.82 -10.24 -1.74
CA MET A 403 -7.00 -9.41 -2.02
C MET A 403 -7.02 -8.91 -3.46
N GLY A 404 -5.87 -8.60 -4.04
CA GLY A 404 -5.71 -8.17 -5.42
C GLY A 404 -6.13 -9.23 -6.45
N GLY A 405 -6.13 -10.52 -6.08
CA GLY A 405 -6.50 -11.62 -6.95
C GLY A 405 -5.66 -11.68 -8.23
N ARG A 406 -6.29 -11.58 -9.39
CA ARG A 406 -5.60 -11.53 -10.69
C ARG A 406 -4.89 -10.21 -10.99
N TYR A 407 -5.20 -9.16 -10.24
CA TYR A 407 -4.53 -7.85 -10.35
C TYR A 407 -3.20 -7.86 -9.58
N THR A 408 -2.30 -8.79 -9.93
CA THR A 408 -0.97 -8.94 -9.35
C THR A 408 0.10 -8.73 -10.41
N GLY A 409 1.31 -8.39 -10.02
CA GLY A 409 2.39 -8.09 -10.95
C GLY A 409 2.04 -6.96 -11.90
N ILE A 410 2.19 -7.16 -13.19
CA ILE A 410 1.86 -6.16 -14.22
C ILE A 410 0.38 -5.76 -14.25
N ASN A 411 -0.51 -6.61 -13.73
CA ASN A 411 -1.95 -6.31 -13.67
C ASN A 411 -2.33 -5.52 -12.41
N TYR A 412 -1.47 -5.47 -11.40
CA TYR A 412 -1.68 -4.66 -10.18
C TYR A 412 -1.55 -3.16 -10.47
N ARG A 413 -0.58 -2.82 -11.29
CA ARG A 413 -0.33 -1.45 -11.75
C ARG A 413 -0.37 -1.45 -13.27
N PRO A 414 -1.54 -1.16 -13.86
CA PRO A 414 -1.65 -1.13 -15.31
C PRO A 414 -0.75 -0.03 -15.88
N THR A 415 0.11 -0.40 -16.82
CA THR A 415 0.99 0.52 -17.51
C THR A 415 0.41 0.80 -18.89
N ARG A 416 0.27 2.09 -19.26
CA ARG A 416 -0.13 2.52 -20.59
C ARG A 416 1.07 2.41 -21.52
N LYS A 417 0.86 1.96 -22.72
CA LYS A 417 1.90 1.81 -23.75
C LYS A 417 1.68 2.82 -24.83
N THR A 418 2.77 3.40 -25.33
CA THR A 418 2.70 4.29 -26.49
C THR A 418 2.32 3.51 -27.76
N PRO A 419 1.74 4.16 -28.77
CA PRO A 419 1.38 3.48 -30.00
C PRO A 419 2.55 2.83 -30.75
N SER A 420 3.78 3.35 -30.63
CA SER A 420 5.00 2.78 -31.19
C SER A 420 5.70 1.78 -30.29
N HIS A 421 5.14 1.43 -29.12
CA HIS A 421 5.79 0.56 -28.12
C HIS A 421 6.29 -0.77 -28.71
N LYS A 422 5.50 -1.41 -29.58
CA LYS A 422 5.87 -2.67 -30.22
C LYS A 422 7.16 -2.52 -31.03
N TRP A 423 7.21 -1.53 -31.89
CA TRP A 423 8.38 -1.22 -32.71
C TRP A 423 9.62 -0.87 -31.86
N SER A 424 9.45 -0.08 -30.82
CA SER A 424 10.53 0.28 -29.90
C SER A 424 11.07 -0.95 -29.17
N ASN A 425 10.21 -1.85 -28.71
CA ASN A 425 10.59 -3.09 -28.05
C ASN A 425 11.34 -4.05 -29.00
N GLU A 426 10.94 -4.14 -30.29
CA GLU A 426 11.66 -4.92 -31.30
C GLU A 426 13.09 -4.40 -31.51
N ARG A 427 13.36 -3.12 -31.26
CA ARG A 427 14.67 -2.49 -31.32
C ARG A 427 15.46 -2.52 -30.02
N GLY A 428 14.98 -3.24 -29.03
CA GLY A 428 15.65 -3.40 -27.73
C GLY A 428 15.62 -2.15 -26.87
N ALA A 429 14.68 -1.22 -27.09
CA ALA A 429 14.57 -0.01 -26.30
C ALA A 429 14.47 -0.30 -24.80
N VAL A 430 15.12 0.52 -23.98
CA VAL A 430 14.98 0.53 -22.53
C VAL A 430 13.81 1.45 -22.19
N PHE A 431 12.94 1.01 -21.29
CA PHE A 431 11.73 1.76 -20.92
C PHE A 431 11.77 2.23 -19.46
N THR A 432 11.12 3.36 -19.21
CA THR A 432 10.85 3.87 -17.87
C THR A 432 9.41 4.35 -17.75
N GLU A 433 8.91 4.39 -16.51
CA GLU A 433 7.57 4.90 -16.22
C GLU A 433 7.57 6.43 -16.07
N VAL A 434 6.69 7.08 -16.82
CA VAL A 434 6.40 8.51 -16.69
C VAL A 434 4.90 8.63 -16.42
N GLY A 435 4.54 8.90 -15.18
CA GLY A 435 3.17 8.72 -14.73
C GLY A 435 2.74 7.26 -14.89
N ASN A 436 1.65 7.02 -15.61
CA ASN A 436 1.16 5.68 -15.94
C ASN A 436 1.64 5.15 -17.30
N TRP A 437 2.47 5.91 -18.00
CA TRP A 437 2.98 5.54 -19.31
C TRP A 437 4.35 4.90 -19.25
N LEU A 438 4.57 3.89 -20.10
CA LEU A 438 5.89 3.35 -20.39
C LEU A 438 6.48 4.12 -21.57
N ARG A 439 7.50 4.93 -21.31
CA ARG A 439 8.23 5.68 -22.34
C ARG A 439 9.60 5.09 -22.58
N VAL A 440 10.11 5.25 -23.81
CA VAL A 440 11.48 4.86 -24.12
C VAL A 440 12.45 5.80 -23.41
N GLN A 441 13.39 5.22 -22.66
CA GLN A 441 14.45 5.93 -21.98
C GLN A 441 15.63 6.17 -22.92
N TRP A 442 16.12 5.13 -23.60
CA TRP A 442 17.11 5.19 -24.70
C TRP A 442 17.01 3.93 -25.56
N TYR A 443 17.71 3.96 -26.74
CA TYR A 443 17.84 2.82 -27.64
C TYR A 443 19.30 2.34 -27.67
N PRO A 444 19.67 1.22 -27.01
CA PRO A 444 21.03 0.69 -26.98
C PRO A 444 21.44 0.11 -28.34
N GLN A 445 22.74 0.19 -28.66
CA GLN A 445 23.36 -0.52 -29.76
C GLN A 445 24.33 -1.62 -29.26
N ILE A 446 24.62 -2.60 -30.12
CA ILE A 446 25.39 -3.80 -29.75
C ILE A 446 26.77 -3.49 -29.15
N ASN A 447 27.40 -2.41 -29.59
CA ASN A 447 28.77 -2.02 -29.16
C ASN A 447 28.77 -1.02 -27.98
N GLU A 448 27.60 -0.70 -27.43
CA GLU A 448 27.45 0.24 -26.31
C GLU A 448 27.37 -0.54 -24.99
N ASN A 449 28.33 -0.29 -24.11
CA ASN A 449 28.46 -0.99 -22.82
C ASN A 449 27.85 -0.21 -21.64
N GLN A 450 27.54 1.08 -21.88
CA GLN A 450 26.98 1.97 -20.87
C GLN A 450 25.82 2.76 -21.47
N TRP A 451 24.75 2.94 -20.71
CA TRP A 451 23.56 3.69 -21.11
C TRP A 451 23.90 5.09 -21.67
N ARG A 452 24.93 5.71 -21.10
CA ARG A 452 25.42 7.02 -21.46
C ARG A 452 25.84 7.10 -22.94
N GLN A 453 26.47 6.06 -23.48
CA GLN A 453 26.94 6.03 -24.88
C GLN A 453 25.72 6.10 -25.83
N SER A 454 24.64 5.43 -25.49
CA SER A 454 23.40 5.50 -26.27
C SER A 454 22.83 6.91 -26.26
N VAL A 455 22.71 7.53 -25.09
CA VAL A 455 22.17 8.88 -24.93
C VAL A 455 23.04 9.92 -25.66
N ASP A 456 24.37 9.85 -25.52
CA ASP A 456 25.31 10.77 -26.19
C ASP A 456 25.19 10.68 -27.72
N ARG A 457 25.06 9.47 -28.27
CA ARG A 457 24.83 9.23 -29.70
C ARG A 457 23.49 9.81 -30.17
N GLU A 458 22.44 9.60 -29.39
CA GLU A 458 21.08 10.11 -29.69
C GLU A 458 21.09 11.65 -29.69
N VAL A 459 21.69 12.30 -28.69
CA VAL A 459 21.81 13.77 -28.64
C VAL A 459 22.57 14.30 -29.83
N LEU A 460 23.74 13.71 -30.13
CA LEU A 460 24.57 14.15 -31.29
C LEU A 460 23.86 13.94 -32.63
N ALA A 461 23.06 12.87 -32.78
CA ALA A 461 22.24 12.64 -33.95
C ALA A 461 21.22 13.78 -34.18
N VAL A 462 20.52 14.18 -33.12
CA VAL A 462 19.56 15.30 -33.16
C VAL A 462 20.27 16.60 -33.50
N ARG A 463 21.44 16.87 -32.91
CA ARG A 463 22.20 18.12 -33.15
C ARG A 463 22.82 18.21 -34.55
N ASN A 464 23.28 17.08 -35.12
CA ASN A 464 24.05 17.05 -36.35
C ASN A 464 23.27 16.56 -37.58
N SER A 465 22.14 15.85 -37.37
CA SER A 465 21.35 15.29 -38.45
C SER A 465 19.84 15.35 -38.11
N VAL A 466 19.26 14.25 -37.65
CA VAL A 466 17.83 14.20 -37.31
C VAL A 466 17.53 13.06 -36.35
N GLY A 467 16.64 13.29 -35.40
CA GLY A 467 16.11 12.29 -34.51
C GLY A 467 14.59 12.24 -34.49
N VAL A 468 14.01 11.09 -34.12
CA VAL A 468 12.57 10.93 -33.88
C VAL A 468 12.30 10.38 -32.47
N SER A 469 11.32 10.97 -31.79
CA SER A 469 10.86 10.49 -30.49
C SER A 469 9.33 10.40 -30.44
N ASP A 470 8.82 9.33 -29.80
CA ASP A 470 7.38 9.19 -29.54
C ASP A 470 6.98 10.06 -28.34
N VAL A 471 6.24 11.13 -28.61
CA VAL A 471 5.70 12.07 -27.62
C VAL A 471 4.19 11.94 -27.45
N SER A 472 3.62 10.78 -27.81
CA SER A 472 2.18 10.50 -27.73
C SER A 472 1.61 10.62 -26.31
N THR A 473 2.45 10.59 -25.29
CA THR A 473 2.05 10.65 -23.88
C THR A 473 1.73 12.06 -23.39
N LEU A 474 2.14 13.10 -24.13
CA LEU A 474 1.76 14.47 -23.78
C LEU A 474 0.24 14.58 -23.75
N GLY A 475 -0.29 15.23 -22.71
CA GLY A 475 -1.72 15.49 -22.65
C GLY A 475 -2.17 16.31 -23.86
N LYS A 476 -3.26 15.92 -24.48
CA LYS A 476 -3.87 16.64 -25.62
C LYS A 476 -5.35 16.80 -25.32
N ILE A 477 -5.80 18.05 -25.32
CA ILE A 477 -7.20 18.40 -25.05
C ILE A 477 -7.71 19.24 -26.24
N ASP A 478 -8.79 18.78 -26.80
CA ASP A 478 -9.52 19.49 -27.85
C ASP A 478 -10.47 20.48 -27.17
N VAL A 479 -10.43 21.73 -27.55
CA VAL A 479 -11.25 22.83 -27.04
C VAL A 479 -11.99 23.47 -28.19
N GLN A 480 -13.30 23.30 -28.21
CA GLN A 480 -14.17 23.80 -29.28
C GLN A 480 -15.32 24.60 -28.71
N GLY A 481 -15.87 25.52 -29.52
CA GLY A 481 -17.02 26.34 -29.19
C GLY A 481 -16.79 27.82 -29.49
N GLU A 482 -17.87 28.58 -29.61
CA GLU A 482 -17.82 30.01 -29.96
C GLU A 482 -16.96 30.80 -28.92
N ASN A 483 -17.00 30.42 -27.64
CA ASN A 483 -16.23 31.09 -26.59
C ASN A 483 -14.91 30.37 -26.25
N ALA A 484 -14.45 29.39 -27.04
CA ALA A 484 -13.21 28.65 -26.74
C ALA A 484 -11.98 29.54 -26.56
N GLY A 485 -11.83 30.55 -27.42
CA GLY A 485 -10.73 31.52 -27.33
C GLY A 485 -10.77 32.39 -26.07
N GLU A 486 -11.97 32.87 -25.72
CA GLU A 486 -12.20 33.62 -24.48
C GLU A 486 -11.93 32.79 -23.22
N PHE A 487 -12.47 31.57 -23.19
CA PHE A 487 -12.22 30.64 -22.10
C PHE A 487 -10.71 30.38 -21.89
N LEU A 488 -9.98 30.13 -22.98
CA LEU A 488 -8.54 29.94 -22.90
C LEU A 488 -7.77 31.20 -22.46
N ASP A 489 -8.32 32.37 -22.68
CA ASP A 489 -7.76 33.61 -22.11
C ASP A 489 -7.87 33.68 -20.58
N TYR A 490 -8.90 33.09 -19.99
CA TYR A 490 -9.01 32.96 -18.53
C TYR A 490 -8.08 31.91 -17.95
N ILE A 491 -7.78 30.87 -18.71
CA ILE A 491 -6.91 29.76 -18.26
C ILE A 491 -5.43 30.10 -18.38
N TYR A 492 -5.00 30.70 -19.49
CA TYR A 492 -3.59 30.99 -19.75
C TYR A 492 -3.23 32.43 -19.37
N THR A 493 -1.98 32.63 -18.96
CA THR A 493 -1.44 33.96 -18.64
C THR A 493 -1.30 34.88 -19.84
N ASN A 494 -1.11 34.31 -21.04
CA ASN A 494 -0.99 35.04 -22.30
C ASN A 494 -2.32 35.01 -23.07
N THR A 495 -2.48 35.97 -24.00
CA THR A 495 -3.69 36.09 -24.80
C THR A 495 -3.73 35.01 -25.89
N ILE A 496 -4.77 34.17 -25.87
CA ILE A 496 -5.00 33.06 -26.80
C ILE A 496 -6.07 33.40 -27.83
N SER A 497 -7.12 34.15 -27.44
CA SER A 497 -8.22 34.54 -28.34
C SER A 497 -7.76 35.28 -29.62
N LYS A 498 -6.62 35.99 -29.55
CA LYS A 498 -6.02 36.70 -30.67
C LYS A 498 -4.99 35.88 -31.46
N LEU A 499 -4.83 34.61 -31.18
CA LEU A 499 -3.96 33.71 -31.93
C LEU A 499 -4.55 33.55 -33.35
N LEU A 500 -3.74 33.71 -34.40
CA LEU A 500 -4.19 33.50 -35.76
C LEU A 500 -4.43 32.00 -36.03
N ILE A 501 -5.40 31.70 -36.90
CA ILE A 501 -5.62 30.34 -37.39
C ILE A 501 -4.33 29.82 -38.04
N GLY A 502 -4.00 28.57 -37.83
CA GLY A 502 -2.77 27.96 -38.32
C GLY A 502 -1.52 28.33 -37.52
N LYS A 503 -1.68 28.91 -36.32
CA LYS A 503 -0.56 29.27 -35.43
C LYS A 503 -0.63 28.54 -34.08
N CYS A 504 0.56 28.30 -33.53
CA CYS A 504 0.74 27.82 -32.18
C CYS A 504 1.24 28.94 -31.27
N LYS A 505 1.08 28.74 -29.95
CA LYS A 505 1.64 29.61 -28.91
C LYS A 505 1.97 28.79 -27.69
N TYR A 506 3.17 29.04 -27.13
CA TYR A 506 3.51 28.48 -25.82
C TYR A 506 2.76 29.25 -24.73
N GLY A 507 2.13 28.55 -23.81
CA GLY A 507 1.29 29.08 -22.75
C GLY A 507 1.70 28.57 -21.38
N LEU A 508 1.53 29.43 -20.36
CA LEU A 508 1.70 29.13 -18.96
C LEU A 508 0.35 29.23 -18.26
N MET A 509 0.02 28.25 -17.46
CA MET A 509 -1.13 28.26 -16.54
C MET A 509 -0.66 28.51 -15.12
N LEU A 510 -1.43 29.26 -14.35
CA LEU A 510 -1.20 29.46 -12.93
C LEU A 510 -2.30 28.82 -12.10
N ARG A 511 -1.97 28.51 -10.84
CA ARG A 511 -2.97 28.27 -9.79
C ARG A 511 -3.51 29.60 -9.30
N GLU A 512 -4.61 29.56 -8.57
CA GLU A 512 -5.25 30.75 -7.97
C GLU A 512 -4.28 31.55 -7.09
N ASP A 513 -3.35 30.86 -6.41
CA ASP A 513 -2.36 31.45 -5.52
C ASP A 513 -1.17 32.13 -6.24
N GLY A 514 -1.13 32.05 -7.60
CA GLY A 514 -0.12 32.70 -8.42
C GLY A 514 1.13 31.86 -8.74
N PHE A 515 1.19 30.61 -8.29
CA PHE A 515 2.25 29.68 -8.67
C PHE A 515 1.97 29.02 -10.02
N ALA A 516 3.02 28.62 -10.71
CA ALA A 516 2.91 27.89 -11.96
C ALA A 516 2.20 26.54 -11.74
N TYR A 517 1.23 26.23 -12.60
CA TYR A 517 0.42 25.02 -12.56
C TYR A 517 0.88 23.99 -13.60
N ASP A 518 0.90 24.38 -14.85
CA ASP A 518 1.39 23.60 -15.98
C ASP A 518 1.74 24.54 -17.14
N ASP A 519 2.46 24.00 -18.12
CA ASP A 519 2.79 24.68 -19.36
C ASP A 519 2.48 23.80 -20.55
N GLY A 520 2.43 24.39 -21.73
CA GLY A 520 2.19 23.65 -22.95
C GLY A 520 1.99 24.54 -24.16
N THR A 521 1.66 23.95 -25.28
CA THR A 521 1.37 24.67 -26.51
C THR A 521 -0.14 24.74 -26.77
N VAL A 522 -0.58 25.87 -27.29
CA VAL A 522 -1.95 26.07 -27.79
C VAL A 522 -1.87 26.25 -29.29
N ALA A 523 -2.56 25.41 -30.05
CA ALA A 523 -2.67 25.50 -31.48
C ALA A 523 -4.11 25.91 -31.87
N ARG A 524 -4.28 26.90 -32.74
CA ARG A 524 -5.59 27.28 -33.28
C ARG A 524 -5.79 26.71 -34.68
N LEU A 525 -6.73 25.78 -34.84
CA LEU A 525 -7.00 25.07 -36.09
C LEU A 525 -8.16 25.74 -36.91
N ALA A 526 -9.11 26.37 -36.21
CA ALA A 526 -10.23 27.11 -36.78
C ALA A 526 -10.60 28.27 -35.83
N ASP A 527 -11.62 29.06 -36.22
CA ASP A 527 -12.07 30.18 -35.39
C ASP A 527 -12.50 29.76 -34.00
N ASP A 528 -13.15 28.62 -33.90
CA ASP A 528 -13.77 28.02 -32.72
C ASP A 528 -13.08 26.72 -32.25
N HIS A 529 -11.89 26.36 -32.82
CA HIS A 529 -11.24 25.11 -32.57
C HIS A 529 -9.76 25.27 -32.18
N PHE A 530 -9.45 24.87 -30.97
CA PHE A 530 -8.09 24.89 -30.40
C PHE A 530 -7.69 23.49 -29.92
N ILE A 531 -6.39 23.23 -29.99
CA ILE A 531 -5.77 22.07 -29.31
C ILE A 531 -4.76 22.58 -28.29
N ILE A 532 -4.86 22.12 -27.06
CA ILE A 532 -3.89 22.42 -26.06
C ILE A 532 -3.12 21.16 -25.67
N THR A 533 -1.81 21.32 -25.42
CA THR A 533 -0.96 20.26 -24.89
C THR A 533 -0.61 20.55 -23.44
N THR A 534 -0.33 19.48 -22.66
CA THR A 534 0.07 19.55 -21.26
C THR A 534 1.24 18.63 -21.02
N THR A 535 1.90 18.76 -19.89
CA THR A 535 2.87 17.74 -19.48
C THR A 535 2.19 16.37 -19.30
N THR A 536 2.92 15.28 -19.54
CA THR A 536 2.40 13.90 -19.44
C THR A 536 1.76 13.62 -18.08
N MET A 537 2.42 14.05 -16.99
CA MET A 537 1.98 13.76 -15.62
C MET A 537 0.75 14.56 -15.20
N ASN A 538 0.58 15.77 -15.76
CA ASN A 538 -0.49 16.69 -15.37
C ASN A 538 -1.71 16.63 -16.31
N ALA A 539 -1.71 15.77 -17.33
CA ALA A 539 -2.78 15.71 -18.32
C ALA A 539 -4.19 15.61 -17.71
N ASP A 540 -4.37 14.70 -16.76
CA ASP A 540 -5.65 14.50 -16.07
C ASP A 540 -5.98 15.67 -15.13
N LEU A 541 -5.00 16.21 -14.43
CA LEU A 541 -5.19 17.35 -13.50
C LEU A 541 -5.58 18.62 -14.25
N VAL A 542 -4.90 18.91 -15.36
CA VAL A 542 -5.25 20.05 -16.21
C VAL A 542 -6.65 19.90 -16.78
N TYR A 543 -7.00 18.72 -17.29
CA TYR A 543 -8.35 18.46 -17.80
C TYR A 543 -9.42 18.64 -16.73
N GLN A 544 -9.21 18.13 -15.52
CA GLN A 544 -10.12 18.35 -14.39
C GLN A 544 -10.26 19.84 -14.03
N ASN A 545 -9.15 20.59 -14.03
CA ASN A 545 -9.17 22.02 -13.75
C ASN A 545 -9.96 22.80 -14.83
N LEU A 546 -9.79 22.44 -16.09
CA LEU A 546 -10.56 23.04 -17.20
C LEU A 546 -12.06 22.74 -17.05
N GLN A 547 -12.43 21.49 -16.75
CA GLN A 547 -13.82 21.11 -16.51
C GLN A 547 -14.41 21.85 -15.32
N PHE A 548 -13.66 21.93 -14.19
CA PHE A 548 -14.12 22.70 -13.04
C PHE A 548 -14.31 24.18 -13.38
N SER A 549 -13.34 24.77 -14.05
CA SER A 549 -13.40 26.18 -14.45
C SER A 549 -14.59 26.47 -15.35
N HIS A 550 -14.84 25.60 -16.33
CA HIS A 550 -15.99 25.75 -17.22
C HIS A 550 -17.31 25.55 -16.48
N GLN A 551 -17.46 24.43 -15.76
CA GLN A 551 -18.76 24.06 -15.15
C GLN A 551 -19.13 24.90 -13.92
N CYS A 552 -18.14 25.41 -13.17
CA CYS A 552 -18.38 26.10 -11.90
C CYS A 552 -18.09 27.58 -11.92
N ILE A 553 -17.14 28.07 -12.75
CA ILE A 553 -16.73 29.48 -12.76
C ILE A 553 -17.35 30.20 -13.96
N TRP A 554 -17.30 29.61 -15.16
CA TRP A 554 -17.80 30.19 -16.41
C TRP A 554 -18.78 29.25 -17.14
N PRO A 555 -19.89 28.86 -16.52
CA PRO A 555 -20.82 27.86 -17.09
C PRO A 555 -21.59 28.34 -18.30
N ASP A 556 -21.67 29.66 -18.48
CA ASP A 556 -22.42 30.28 -19.60
C ASP A 556 -21.60 30.37 -20.90
N LEU A 557 -20.31 30.03 -20.87
CA LEU A 557 -19.48 30.03 -22.07
C LEU A 557 -19.77 28.77 -22.93
N ASP A 558 -19.97 28.95 -24.22
CA ASP A 558 -20.05 27.80 -25.14
C ASP A 558 -18.66 27.22 -25.41
N VAL A 559 -18.33 26.18 -24.65
CA VAL A 559 -17.03 25.49 -24.71
C VAL A 559 -17.22 24.00 -24.55
N GLN A 560 -16.66 23.21 -25.44
CA GLN A 560 -16.58 21.75 -25.36
C GLN A 560 -15.14 21.33 -25.12
N LEU A 561 -14.91 20.54 -24.07
CA LEU A 561 -13.60 20.05 -23.66
C LEU A 561 -13.54 18.55 -23.86
N VAL A 562 -12.66 18.06 -24.72
CA VAL A 562 -12.50 16.63 -25.00
C VAL A 562 -11.04 16.18 -24.83
N PRO A 563 -10.73 15.24 -23.95
CA PRO A 563 -9.40 14.68 -23.85
C PRO A 563 -9.13 13.77 -25.04
N ILE A 564 -8.15 14.13 -25.86
CA ILE A 564 -7.81 13.42 -27.11
C ILE A 564 -6.39 12.80 -27.06
N THR A 565 -5.80 12.66 -25.87
CA THR A 565 -4.45 12.12 -25.69
C THR A 565 -4.26 10.78 -26.39
N GLU A 566 -5.23 9.88 -26.26
CA GLU A 566 -5.17 8.54 -26.86
C GLU A 566 -5.72 8.48 -28.30
N SER A 567 -6.32 9.55 -28.77
CA SER A 567 -6.85 9.64 -30.14
C SER A 567 -5.78 9.98 -31.18
N TRP A 568 -4.61 10.45 -30.71
CA TRP A 568 -3.53 10.90 -31.58
C TRP A 568 -2.17 10.38 -31.09
N ALA A 569 -1.54 9.53 -31.90
CA ALA A 569 -0.13 9.22 -31.77
C ALA A 569 0.68 10.43 -32.27
N GLN A 570 1.66 10.89 -31.47
CA GLN A 570 2.43 12.09 -31.80
C GLN A 570 3.92 11.80 -31.75
N PHE A 571 4.63 12.23 -32.78
CA PHE A 571 6.07 12.03 -32.95
C PHE A 571 6.75 13.38 -33.13
N SER A 572 7.83 13.60 -32.38
CA SER A 572 8.72 14.74 -32.56
C SER A 572 9.86 14.35 -33.51
N ILE A 573 10.03 15.07 -34.58
CA ILE A 573 11.11 14.92 -35.56
C ILE A 573 11.98 16.18 -35.46
N ALA A 574 13.20 16.05 -34.94
CA ALA A 574 14.04 17.18 -34.58
C ALA A 574 15.47 17.06 -35.14
N GLY A 575 16.02 18.17 -35.59
CA GLY A 575 17.39 18.27 -36.14
C GLY A 575 17.44 18.98 -37.51
N PRO A 576 18.62 19.35 -37.97
CA PRO A 576 18.77 20.14 -39.22
C PRO A 576 18.15 19.44 -40.43
N ASN A 577 18.11 18.12 -40.50
CA ASN A 577 17.53 17.35 -41.59
C ASN A 577 16.03 17.00 -41.38
N SER A 578 15.40 17.46 -40.31
CA SER A 578 14.01 17.11 -40.00
C SER A 578 13.04 17.46 -41.14
N ARG A 579 13.21 18.60 -41.76
CA ARG A 579 12.40 19.01 -42.92
C ARG A 579 12.61 18.11 -44.14
N ASN A 580 13.85 17.69 -44.38
CA ASN A 580 14.19 16.81 -45.51
C ASN A 580 13.53 15.45 -45.37
N VAL A 581 13.55 14.88 -44.19
CA VAL A 581 12.84 13.63 -43.85
C VAL A 581 11.31 13.82 -44.00
N LEU A 582 10.77 14.91 -43.47
CA LEU A 582 9.34 15.18 -43.47
C LEU A 582 8.80 15.37 -44.86
N LYS A 583 9.56 16.02 -45.79
CA LYS A 583 9.20 16.18 -47.21
C LYS A 583 8.99 14.86 -47.94
N LYS A 584 9.57 13.74 -47.49
CA LYS A 584 9.40 12.43 -48.09
C LYS A 584 8.07 11.77 -47.73
N ILE A 585 7.42 12.25 -46.65
CA ILE A 585 6.19 11.67 -46.10
C ILE A 585 4.98 12.55 -46.35
N VAL A 586 5.14 13.86 -46.26
CA VAL A 586 4.05 14.83 -46.51
C VAL A 586 3.65 14.78 -47.98
N ASP A 587 2.35 14.71 -48.21
CA ASP A 587 1.83 14.71 -49.57
C ASP A 587 2.15 16.02 -50.29
N SER A 588 2.38 15.96 -51.61
CA SER A 588 2.96 17.03 -52.42
C SER A 588 2.15 18.34 -52.41
N ASP A 589 0.91 18.29 -52.02
CA ASP A 589 0.00 19.44 -51.99
C ASP A 589 0.26 20.40 -50.82
N PHE A 590 1.11 20.01 -49.86
CA PHE A 590 1.38 20.83 -48.69
C PHE A 590 2.86 21.29 -48.64
N ASP A 591 3.08 22.60 -48.71
CA ASP A 591 4.42 23.20 -48.64
C ASP A 591 4.87 23.40 -47.16
N ILE A 592 5.98 22.75 -46.77
CA ILE A 592 6.62 22.89 -45.45
C ILE A 592 7.87 23.79 -45.46
N SER A 593 8.01 24.67 -46.47
CA SER A 593 9.07 25.69 -46.48
C SER A 593 8.95 26.68 -45.32
N ASN A 594 9.99 27.49 -45.09
CA ASN A 594 9.96 28.49 -44.01
C ASN A 594 8.90 29.56 -44.25
N ASP A 595 8.64 29.89 -45.52
CA ASP A 595 7.69 30.93 -45.92
C ASP A 595 6.23 30.44 -45.76
N ALA A 596 5.94 29.23 -46.22
CA ALA A 596 4.61 28.65 -46.16
C ALA A 596 4.26 28.12 -44.77
N PHE A 597 5.20 27.52 -44.07
CA PHE A 597 5.01 26.90 -42.76
C PHE A 597 6.10 27.37 -41.77
N PRO A 598 6.03 28.63 -41.30
CA PRO A 598 7.05 29.21 -40.41
C PRO A 598 7.04 28.62 -39.02
N PHE A 599 8.06 28.92 -38.20
CA PHE A 599 8.12 28.53 -36.78
C PHE A 599 6.83 28.94 -36.05
N MET A 600 6.31 28.07 -35.22
CA MET A 600 5.01 28.16 -34.54
C MET A 600 3.79 28.09 -35.50
N ALA A 601 3.90 27.50 -36.69
CA ALA A 601 2.77 27.15 -37.52
C ALA A 601 2.16 25.78 -37.14
N CYS A 602 0.86 25.61 -37.40
CA CYS A 602 0.15 24.33 -37.31
C CYS A 602 -0.86 24.17 -38.45
N SER A 603 -1.11 22.92 -38.87
CA SER A 603 -2.10 22.63 -39.90
C SER A 603 -2.59 21.19 -39.84
N ASN A 604 -3.81 20.96 -40.31
CA ASN A 604 -4.25 19.65 -40.74
C ASN A 604 -3.66 19.39 -42.15
N ILE A 605 -3.05 18.24 -42.34
CA ILE A 605 -2.39 17.85 -43.57
C ILE A 605 -2.71 16.38 -43.91
N THR A 606 -2.29 15.95 -45.09
CA THR A 606 -2.24 14.54 -45.46
C THR A 606 -0.80 14.10 -45.62
N ILE A 607 -0.54 12.82 -45.31
CA ILE A 607 0.78 12.16 -45.41
C ILE A 607 0.63 10.79 -46.05
N CYS A 608 1.71 10.22 -46.55
CA CYS A 608 1.80 8.84 -47.05
C CYS A 608 0.65 8.48 -48.03
N GLY A 609 0.25 9.39 -48.92
CA GLY A 609 -0.79 9.14 -49.90
C GLY A 609 -2.23 9.23 -49.39
N GLY A 610 -2.51 10.15 -48.46
CA GLY A 610 -3.86 10.48 -48.02
C GLY A 610 -4.21 10.15 -46.56
N LEU A 611 -3.25 9.76 -45.73
CA LEU A 611 -3.48 9.60 -44.30
C LEU A 611 -3.58 10.97 -43.61
N SER A 612 -4.71 11.27 -42.99
CA SER A 612 -4.90 12.51 -42.25
C SER A 612 -3.93 12.62 -41.07
N ALA A 613 -3.28 13.76 -40.93
CA ALA A 613 -2.37 14.11 -39.88
C ALA A 613 -2.52 15.56 -39.43
N ARG A 614 -1.99 15.90 -38.27
CA ARG A 614 -1.82 17.27 -37.78
C ARG A 614 -0.32 17.54 -37.66
N LEU A 615 0.13 18.63 -38.21
CA LEU A 615 1.52 19.06 -38.21
C LEU A 615 1.68 20.34 -37.39
N PHE A 616 2.65 20.34 -36.50
CA PHE A 616 3.02 21.48 -35.65
C PHE A 616 4.50 21.76 -35.83
N ARG A 617 4.88 22.98 -36.12
CA ARG A 617 6.28 23.42 -36.21
C ARG A 617 6.70 24.02 -34.86
N ILE A 618 6.95 23.16 -33.92
CA ILE A 618 7.35 23.49 -32.54
C ILE A 618 8.60 22.69 -32.18
N SER A 619 9.37 23.17 -31.21
CA SER A 619 10.65 22.55 -30.83
C SER A 619 10.87 22.58 -29.33
N PHE A 620 11.09 21.42 -28.73
CA PHE A 620 11.55 21.29 -27.35
C PHE A 620 13.07 21.11 -27.24
N SER A 621 13.69 20.57 -28.28
CA SER A 621 15.15 20.38 -28.39
C SER A 621 15.94 21.65 -28.70
N GLY A 622 15.27 22.71 -29.20
CA GLY A 622 15.91 23.92 -29.69
C GLY A 622 16.43 23.83 -31.15
N GLU A 623 16.23 22.68 -31.82
CA GLU A 623 16.53 22.47 -33.23
C GLU A 623 15.34 22.80 -34.15
N LEU A 624 15.56 22.88 -35.47
CA LEU A 624 14.47 22.75 -36.40
C LEU A 624 13.69 21.49 -36.13
N ALA A 625 12.42 21.61 -35.75
CA ALA A 625 11.64 20.47 -35.33
C ALA A 625 10.18 20.59 -35.73
N TYR A 626 9.57 19.44 -35.89
CA TYR A 626 8.15 19.26 -36.17
C TYR A 626 7.57 18.22 -35.26
N GLU A 627 6.36 18.42 -34.80
CA GLU A 627 5.56 17.38 -34.17
C GLU A 627 4.43 16.99 -35.11
N ILE A 628 4.32 15.71 -35.41
CA ILE A 628 3.30 15.15 -36.26
C ILE A 628 2.39 14.22 -35.48
N ALA A 629 1.09 14.50 -35.50
CA ALA A 629 0.08 13.69 -34.84
C ALA A 629 -0.76 12.96 -35.90
N ILE A 630 -0.94 11.66 -35.70
CA ILE A 630 -1.67 10.75 -36.59
C ILE A 630 -2.63 9.88 -35.79
N PRO A 631 -3.68 9.31 -36.40
CA PRO A 631 -4.50 8.32 -35.69
C PRO A 631 -3.67 7.11 -35.21
N PRO A 632 -3.80 6.68 -33.95
CA PRO A 632 -2.85 5.75 -33.30
C PRO A 632 -2.79 4.37 -33.96
N ARG A 633 -3.86 3.93 -34.63
CA ARG A 633 -3.88 2.68 -35.40
C ARG A 633 -2.83 2.60 -36.52
N PHE A 634 -2.32 3.74 -36.96
CA PHE A 634 -1.30 3.83 -38.02
C PHE A 634 0.11 4.07 -37.49
N ALA A 635 0.30 4.19 -36.18
CA ALA A 635 1.56 4.60 -35.57
C ALA A 635 2.72 3.61 -35.82
N ASP A 636 2.46 2.29 -35.78
CA ASP A 636 3.48 1.28 -36.06
C ASP A 636 3.92 1.32 -37.53
N TYR A 637 2.97 1.49 -38.45
CA TYR A 637 3.28 1.68 -39.86
C TYR A 637 4.06 2.98 -40.09
N PHE A 638 3.58 4.08 -39.55
CA PHE A 638 4.19 5.39 -39.69
C PHE A 638 5.65 5.41 -39.20
N ILE A 639 5.94 4.93 -38.01
CA ILE A 639 7.30 4.96 -37.50
C ILE A 639 8.26 4.09 -38.35
N ARG A 640 7.79 2.97 -38.89
CA ARG A 640 8.58 2.13 -39.80
C ARG A 640 8.86 2.85 -41.13
N SER A 641 7.85 3.44 -41.74
CA SER A 641 8.01 4.21 -42.96
C SER A 641 8.89 5.45 -42.74
N LEU A 642 8.73 6.16 -41.63
CA LEU A 642 9.56 7.30 -41.28
C LEU A 642 11.03 6.90 -41.13
N MET A 643 11.32 5.78 -40.49
CA MET A 643 12.70 5.27 -40.34
C MET A 643 13.30 4.85 -41.68
N GLU A 644 12.51 4.26 -42.58
CA GLU A 644 12.95 3.85 -43.91
C GLU A 644 13.33 5.06 -44.75
N VAL A 645 12.47 6.07 -44.89
CA VAL A 645 12.76 7.27 -45.66
C VAL A 645 13.80 8.19 -45.02
N GLY A 646 13.99 8.04 -43.67
CA GLY A 646 14.96 8.81 -42.92
C GLY A 646 16.38 8.20 -42.96
N GLU A 647 16.57 6.99 -43.51
CA GLU A 647 17.85 6.28 -43.48
C GLU A 647 18.94 7.11 -44.26
N GLU A 648 18.59 7.71 -45.39
CA GLU A 648 19.50 8.55 -46.16
C GLU A 648 19.97 9.80 -45.40
N TYR A 649 19.23 10.23 -44.37
CA TYR A 649 19.57 11.35 -43.49
C TYR A 649 20.09 10.91 -42.11
N ASN A 650 20.42 9.63 -41.94
CA ASN A 650 20.85 9.05 -40.66
C ASN A 650 19.86 9.35 -39.55
N LEU A 651 18.56 9.16 -39.78
CA LEU A 651 17.51 9.30 -38.77
C LEU A 651 17.70 8.30 -37.63
N VAL A 652 17.78 8.79 -36.39
CA VAL A 652 17.97 7.98 -35.19
C VAL A 652 16.77 8.12 -34.27
N PRO A 653 16.19 7.02 -33.74
CA PRO A 653 15.22 7.14 -32.68
C PRO A 653 15.93 7.56 -31.37
N TYR A 654 15.31 8.47 -30.61
CA TYR A 654 15.88 8.91 -29.32
C TYR A 654 14.86 8.87 -28.19
N GLY A 655 15.35 8.58 -26.99
CA GLY A 655 14.53 8.47 -25.78
C GLY A 655 14.46 9.75 -24.96
N ILE A 656 13.81 9.65 -23.79
CA ILE A 656 13.59 10.80 -22.91
C ILE A 656 14.87 11.32 -22.26
N GLU A 657 15.90 10.46 -22.05
CA GLU A 657 17.20 10.90 -21.51
C GLU A 657 17.89 11.86 -22.48
N ALA A 658 17.92 11.52 -23.78
CA ALA A 658 18.45 12.44 -24.79
C ALA A 658 17.61 13.70 -24.92
N MET A 659 16.29 13.58 -24.84
CA MET A 659 15.37 14.73 -24.84
C MET A 659 15.66 15.67 -23.67
N ASP A 660 15.93 15.12 -22.49
CA ASP A 660 16.25 15.91 -21.28
C ASP A 660 17.59 16.66 -21.43
N VAL A 661 18.63 16.03 -21.98
CA VAL A 661 19.88 16.73 -22.32
C VAL A 661 19.62 17.90 -23.28
N LEU A 662 18.88 17.65 -24.36
CA LEU A 662 18.60 18.66 -25.39
C LEU A 662 17.82 19.87 -24.84
N ARG A 663 16.82 19.63 -23.97
CA ARG A 663 16.04 20.73 -23.36
C ARG A 663 16.86 21.53 -22.35
N ILE A 664 17.74 20.86 -21.58
CA ILE A 664 18.64 21.56 -20.62
C ILE A 664 19.62 22.46 -21.40
N GLU A 665 20.21 21.98 -22.49
CA GLU A 665 21.06 22.82 -23.36
C GLU A 665 20.33 24.08 -23.82
N LYS A 666 19.03 24.00 -24.11
CA LYS A 666 18.20 25.13 -24.57
C LYS A 666 17.59 25.95 -23.43
N GLY A 667 17.70 25.48 -22.20
CA GLY A 667 17.14 26.16 -21.03
C GLY A 667 15.62 26.05 -20.90
N HIS A 668 14.99 25.05 -21.56
CA HIS A 668 13.56 24.81 -21.43
C HIS A 668 13.22 24.19 -20.10
N VAL A 669 12.20 24.74 -19.44
CA VAL A 669 11.69 24.23 -18.17
C VAL A 669 10.95 22.91 -18.35
N ALA A 670 10.95 22.08 -17.31
CA ALA A 670 10.19 20.84 -17.24
C ALA A 670 9.60 20.67 -15.82
N GLY A 671 9.08 19.50 -15.49
CA GLY A 671 8.43 19.23 -14.19
C GLY A 671 9.31 19.52 -12.96
N SER A 672 10.64 19.41 -13.09
CA SER A 672 11.57 19.75 -12.00
C SER A 672 11.59 21.23 -11.68
N GLU A 673 11.37 22.08 -12.66
CA GLU A 673 11.31 23.54 -12.55
C GLU A 673 9.88 24.02 -12.26
N ILE A 674 8.84 23.36 -12.78
CA ILE A 674 7.42 23.65 -12.49
C ILE A 674 6.96 22.70 -11.41
N ASN A 675 7.42 22.93 -10.18
CA ASN A 675 7.26 22.01 -9.03
C ASN A 675 6.15 22.42 -8.03
N GLY A 676 5.29 23.35 -8.41
CA GLY A 676 4.19 23.86 -7.56
C GLY A 676 4.63 24.93 -6.53
N GLN A 677 5.91 25.29 -6.48
CA GLN A 677 6.46 26.35 -5.62
C GLN A 677 7.14 27.46 -6.42
N THR A 678 7.09 27.39 -7.73
CA THR A 678 7.72 28.35 -8.63
C THR A 678 6.68 29.25 -9.30
N THR A 679 7.06 30.51 -9.51
CA THR A 679 6.23 31.54 -10.16
C THR A 679 6.73 31.82 -11.57
N ALA A 680 5.96 32.56 -12.36
CA ALA A 680 6.41 33.05 -13.67
C ALA A 680 7.71 33.86 -13.56
N LEU A 681 7.92 34.59 -12.44
CA LEU A 681 9.17 35.33 -12.19
C LEU A 681 10.36 34.37 -12.00
N ASN A 682 10.20 33.36 -11.17
CA ASN A 682 11.23 32.37 -10.92
C ASN A 682 11.64 31.67 -12.23
N LEU A 683 10.67 31.31 -13.08
CA LEU A 683 10.87 30.61 -14.34
C LEU A 683 11.41 31.53 -15.47
N GLY A 684 11.47 32.84 -15.23
CA GLY A 684 11.86 33.78 -16.29
C GLY A 684 10.78 34.11 -17.33
N LEU A 685 9.51 33.73 -17.02
CA LEU A 685 8.37 33.80 -17.95
C LEU A 685 7.44 34.99 -17.67
N VAL A 686 7.90 36.01 -16.92
CA VAL A 686 7.09 37.20 -16.56
C VAL A 686 6.49 37.90 -17.81
N GLY A 687 7.21 37.90 -18.93
CA GLY A 687 6.72 38.46 -20.18
C GLY A 687 5.42 37.84 -20.73
N MET A 688 5.06 36.65 -20.22
CA MET A 688 3.82 35.98 -20.57
C MET A 688 2.61 36.47 -19.77
N LEU A 689 2.84 37.10 -18.60
CA LEU A 689 1.77 37.66 -17.76
C LEU A 689 1.22 38.93 -18.41
N LYS A 690 0.04 38.85 -19.06
CA LYS A 690 -0.59 40.02 -19.69
C LYS A 690 -1.34 40.85 -18.66
N LYS A 691 -0.93 42.11 -18.49
CA LYS A 691 -1.48 43.05 -17.50
C LYS A 691 -2.93 43.46 -17.77
N GLU A 692 -3.35 43.40 -19.03
CA GLU A 692 -4.59 43.98 -19.52
C GLU A 692 -5.75 42.99 -19.59
N LYS A 693 -5.55 41.74 -19.17
CA LYS A 693 -6.60 40.72 -19.12
C LYS A 693 -6.69 40.04 -17.79
N ASP A 694 -7.83 39.48 -17.50
CA ASP A 694 -8.02 38.63 -16.35
C ASP A 694 -7.69 37.14 -16.67
N PHE A 695 -7.13 36.42 -15.68
CA PHE A 695 -6.83 34.99 -15.78
C PHE A 695 -6.65 34.41 -14.39
N ILE A 696 -6.79 33.09 -14.27
CA ILE A 696 -6.59 32.38 -12.99
C ILE A 696 -5.19 32.72 -12.43
N GLY A 697 -5.15 33.16 -11.18
CA GLY A 697 -3.90 33.51 -10.48
C GLY A 697 -3.42 34.96 -10.73
N ASN A 698 -4.05 35.74 -11.60
CA ASN A 698 -3.62 37.12 -11.93
C ASN A 698 -3.47 38.01 -10.69
N ILE A 699 -4.45 38.00 -9.78
CA ILE A 699 -4.45 38.87 -8.60
C ILE A 699 -3.35 38.43 -7.62
N LEU A 700 -3.30 37.15 -7.26
CA LEU A 700 -2.37 36.67 -6.24
C LEU A 700 -0.94 36.53 -6.74
N SER A 701 -0.70 36.44 -8.05
CA SER A 701 0.66 36.49 -8.61
C SER A 701 1.34 37.87 -8.39
N LYS A 702 0.57 38.93 -8.10
CA LYS A 702 1.07 40.28 -7.86
C LYS A 702 1.46 40.55 -6.39
N ARG A 703 1.28 39.59 -5.49
CA ARG A 703 1.66 39.74 -4.08
C ARG A 703 3.14 40.09 -3.95
N GLN A 704 3.48 40.99 -3.03
CA GLN A 704 4.85 41.45 -2.83
C GLN A 704 5.83 40.30 -2.59
N GLY A 705 5.51 39.31 -1.75
CA GLY A 705 6.39 38.17 -1.46
C GLY A 705 6.71 37.28 -2.65
N LEU A 706 5.86 37.26 -3.72
CA LEU A 706 6.13 36.53 -4.95
C LEU A 706 6.93 37.34 -5.99
N ASN A 707 7.10 38.64 -5.77
CA ASN A 707 7.74 39.58 -6.70
C ASN A 707 8.95 40.31 -6.06
N GLU A 708 9.58 39.72 -5.06
CA GLU A 708 10.76 40.29 -4.44
C GLU A 708 11.96 40.35 -5.43
N PRO A 709 12.70 41.47 -5.48
CA PRO A 709 13.84 41.63 -6.40
C PRO A 709 14.94 40.59 -6.23
N LYS A 710 15.06 40.03 -5.01
CA LYS A 710 16.06 39.00 -4.65
C LYS A 710 15.45 37.58 -4.62
N SER A 711 14.31 37.37 -5.27
CA SER A 711 13.70 36.02 -5.35
C SER A 711 14.61 35.06 -6.11
N LEU A 712 14.31 33.76 -5.95
CA LEU A 712 14.95 32.69 -6.73
C LEU A 712 14.63 32.89 -8.21
N MET A 713 15.63 32.72 -9.07
CA MET A 713 15.50 32.84 -10.52
C MET A 713 16.19 31.68 -11.22
N LEU A 714 15.59 31.19 -12.30
CA LEU A 714 16.16 30.11 -13.10
C LEU A 714 17.46 30.57 -13.74
N MET A 715 18.54 29.84 -13.48
CA MET A 715 19.87 30.07 -13.98
C MET A 715 20.51 28.80 -14.50
N GLY A 716 21.55 28.96 -15.31
CA GLY A 716 22.43 27.88 -15.73
C GLY A 716 23.63 27.76 -14.79
N PHE A 717 24.16 26.54 -14.64
CA PHE A 717 25.38 26.25 -13.86
C PHE A 717 26.32 25.38 -14.66
N LYS A 718 27.60 25.79 -14.74
CA LYS A 718 28.64 25.06 -15.40
C LYS A 718 29.75 24.76 -14.38
N PRO A 719 30.21 23.51 -14.18
CA PRO A 719 31.35 23.22 -13.34
C PRO A 719 32.63 23.85 -13.88
N LEU A 720 33.48 24.36 -13.00
CA LEU A 720 34.79 24.87 -13.41
C LEU A 720 35.71 23.74 -13.89
N ASP A 721 35.64 22.58 -13.27
CA ASP A 721 36.31 21.37 -13.79
C ASP A 721 35.33 20.60 -14.69
N GLU A 722 35.54 20.66 -15.99
CA GLU A 722 34.69 20.05 -17.01
C GLU A 722 34.58 18.51 -16.90
N ARG A 723 35.46 17.87 -16.11
CA ARG A 723 35.45 16.43 -15.86
C ARG A 723 34.46 16.02 -14.76
N VAL A 724 34.01 16.97 -13.96
CA VAL A 724 33.11 16.74 -12.83
C VAL A 724 31.66 16.80 -13.28
N SER A 725 30.84 15.86 -12.80
CA SER A 725 29.41 15.83 -13.01
C SER A 725 28.67 16.59 -11.91
N LEU A 726 27.64 17.34 -12.27
CA LEU A 726 26.72 17.98 -11.32
C LEU A 726 25.65 17.00 -10.90
N ALA A 727 25.20 17.11 -9.66
CA ALA A 727 24.05 16.35 -9.15
C ALA A 727 22.82 17.27 -9.00
N ALA A 728 21.68 16.80 -9.49
CA ALA A 728 20.39 17.45 -9.19
C ALA A 728 20.10 17.37 -7.68
N GLY A 729 19.50 18.43 -7.13
CA GLY A 729 19.27 18.57 -5.68
C GLY A 729 20.45 19.19 -4.91
N SER A 730 21.60 19.48 -5.56
CA SER A 730 22.71 20.21 -4.91
C SER A 730 22.27 21.60 -4.51
N HIS A 731 22.61 22.01 -3.28
CA HIS A 731 22.40 23.34 -2.76
C HIS A 731 23.48 24.32 -3.21
N LEU A 732 23.14 25.57 -3.34
CA LEU A 732 24.05 26.61 -3.82
C LEU A 732 24.50 27.52 -2.67
N VAL A 733 25.80 27.63 -2.45
CA VAL A 733 26.38 28.41 -1.36
C VAL A 733 27.51 29.28 -1.90
N ASP A 734 27.62 30.51 -1.41
CA ASP A 734 28.69 31.44 -1.83
C ASP A 734 30.07 30.90 -1.40
N ILE A 735 31.11 31.23 -2.16
CA ILE A 735 32.40 30.55 -2.10
C ILE A 735 33.07 30.57 -0.71
N ASN A 736 32.92 31.66 0.05
CA ASN A 736 33.55 31.85 1.36
C ASN A 736 32.60 31.59 2.54
N GLU A 737 31.41 31.16 2.26
CA GLU A 737 30.39 30.94 3.31
C GLU A 737 30.44 29.52 3.88
N LYS A 738 30.05 29.39 5.15
CA LYS A 738 29.92 28.07 5.78
C LYS A 738 28.72 27.34 5.21
N ILE A 739 28.83 26.01 5.12
CA ILE A 739 27.71 25.16 4.74
C ILE A 739 26.70 25.15 5.91
N SER A 740 25.59 25.86 5.74
CA SER A 740 24.46 25.88 6.66
C SER A 740 23.19 26.27 5.93
N PRO A 741 22.01 25.91 6.46
CA PRO A 741 20.72 26.28 5.84
C PRO A 741 20.53 27.80 5.65
N GLU A 742 21.13 28.62 6.53
CA GLU A 742 20.99 30.07 6.48
C GLU A 742 21.77 30.70 5.30
N MET A 743 22.82 30.02 4.85
CA MET A 743 23.67 30.46 3.73
C MET A 743 23.22 29.89 2.37
N ASP A 744 22.13 29.10 2.35
CA ASP A 744 21.58 28.54 1.13
C ASP A 744 21.04 29.64 0.19
N GLN A 745 21.62 29.73 -0.99
CA GLN A 745 21.25 30.69 -2.03
C GLN A 745 20.29 30.11 -3.07
N GLY A 746 20.09 28.78 -3.06
CA GLY A 746 19.26 28.09 -4.05
C GLY A 746 19.67 26.65 -4.29
N TYR A 747 19.17 26.06 -5.35
CA TYR A 747 19.41 24.64 -5.63
C TYR A 747 19.35 24.32 -7.12
N ILE A 748 20.03 23.22 -7.50
CA ILE A 748 20.06 22.70 -8.86
C ILE A 748 18.87 21.75 -9.06
N THR A 749 18.06 21.96 -10.10
CA THR A 749 16.86 21.18 -10.40
C THR A 749 17.13 20.05 -11.39
N SER A 750 17.89 20.34 -12.44
CA SER A 750 18.15 19.42 -13.55
C SER A 750 19.62 19.46 -13.94
N THR A 751 20.20 18.31 -14.23
CA THR A 751 21.60 18.19 -14.65
C THR A 751 21.73 17.21 -15.79
N ALA A 752 22.65 17.51 -16.70
CA ALA A 752 23.04 16.60 -17.75
C ALA A 752 24.49 16.79 -18.13
N PHE A 753 25.13 15.76 -18.66
CA PHE A 753 26.34 15.98 -19.45
C PHE A 753 25.92 16.24 -20.90
N SER A 754 26.37 17.28 -21.48
CA SER A 754 26.12 17.56 -22.89
C SER A 754 27.27 17.00 -23.72
N PRO A 755 27.05 16.01 -24.60
CA PRO A 755 28.05 15.54 -25.53
C PRO A 755 28.39 16.59 -26.61
N ASN A 756 27.47 17.52 -26.85
CA ASN A 756 27.61 18.63 -27.78
C ASN A 756 28.59 19.70 -27.21
N LEU A 757 28.44 20.04 -25.93
CA LEU A 757 29.28 21.01 -25.21
C LEU A 757 30.50 20.36 -24.55
N LYS A 758 30.51 19.02 -24.40
CA LYS A 758 31.57 18.21 -23.83
C LYS A 758 31.83 18.43 -22.33
N HIS A 759 30.84 18.95 -21.61
CA HIS A 759 30.89 19.11 -20.15
C HIS A 759 29.49 18.97 -19.53
N SER A 760 29.47 18.83 -18.20
CA SER A 760 28.22 18.84 -17.42
C SER A 760 27.61 20.23 -17.40
N ILE A 761 26.28 20.28 -17.46
CA ILE A 761 25.48 21.51 -17.35
C ILE A 761 24.34 21.27 -16.38
N GLY A 762 23.85 22.31 -15.73
CA GLY A 762 22.71 22.23 -14.82
C GLY A 762 21.81 23.45 -14.92
N LEU A 763 20.50 23.22 -14.74
CA LEU A 763 19.52 24.27 -14.47
C LEU A 763 19.20 24.27 -12.98
N GLY A 764 18.87 25.44 -12.44
CA GLY A 764 18.48 25.54 -11.04
C GLY A 764 18.02 26.95 -10.68
N PHE A 765 17.61 27.11 -9.45
CA PHE A 765 17.12 28.39 -8.93
C PHE A 765 18.14 29.03 -8.01
N LEU A 766 18.46 30.29 -8.26
CA LEU A 766 19.43 31.08 -7.48
C LEU A 766 18.84 32.42 -7.07
N ARG A 767 19.03 32.83 -5.83
CA ARG A 767 18.65 34.16 -5.34
C ARG A 767 19.38 35.24 -6.12
N ASN A 768 18.62 36.22 -6.64
CA ASN A 768 19.14 37.34 -7.44
C ASN A 768 20.00 36.90 -8.65
N GLY A 769 19.72 35.69 -9.18
CA GLY A 769 20.60 34.98 -10.13
C GLY A 769 20.97 35.79 -11.38
N ARG A 770 20.04 36.56 -11.97
CA ARG A 770 20.31 37.34 -13.18
C ARG A 770 21.42 38.38 -13.02
N ASN A 771 21.60 38.93 -11.82
CA ASN A 771 22.64 39.91 -11.54
C ASN A 771 23.99 39.27 -11.16
N ARG A 772 24.02 37.94 -11.13
CA ARG A 772 25.19 37.18 -10.68
C ARG A 772 25.84 36.33 -11.77
N VAL A 773 25.47 36.53 -13.04
CA VAL A 773 26.05 35.81 -14.17
C VAL A 773 27.55 36.06 -14.24
N GLY A 774 28.36 35.01 -14.35
CA GLY A 774 29.83 35.03 -14.35
C GLY A 774 30.44 34.90 -12.95
N GLU A 775 29.64 34.95 -11.87
CA GLU A 775 30.16 34.66 -10.53
C GLU A 775 30.39 33.15 -10.36
N ILE A 776 31.34 32.81 -9.49
CA ILE A 776 31.62 31.44 -9.08
C ILE A 776 31.03 31.19 -7.71
N ILE A 777 30.28 30.11 -7.55
CA ILE A 777 29.70 29.65 -6.31
C ILE A 777 29.92 28.15 -6.13
N ARG A 778 29.51 27.59 -5.01
CA ARG A 778 29.63 26.15 -4.70
C ARG A 778 28.30 25.45 -4.83
N ALA A 779 28.31 24.32 -5.54
CA ALA A 779 27.20 23.37 -5.54
C ALA A 779 27.52 22.24 -4.54
N ILE A 780 26.76 22.17 -3.46
CA ILE A 780 26.99 21.26 -2.33
C ILE A 780 25.96 20.15 -2.36
N ASN A 781 26.41 18.90 -2.35
CA ASN A 781 25.57 17.73 -2.17
C ASN A 781 25.99 16.96 -0.90
N PRO A 782 25.38 17.23 0.24
CA PRO A 782 25.77 16.60 1.50
C PRO A 782 25.50 15.06 1.53
N VAL A 783 24.61 14.56 0.70
CA VAL A 783 24.28 13.13 0.63
C VAL A 783 25.40 12.34 -0.05
N GLN A 784 26.06 12.94 -1.03
CA GLN A 784 27.16 12.32 -1.80
C GLN A 784 28.52 12.83 -1.38
N ASP A 785 28.59 13.72 -0.39
CA ASP A 785 29.81 14.40 0.08
C ASP A 785 30.54 15.15 -1.05
N GLU A 786 29.74 15.86 -1.88
CA GLU A 786 30.26 16.62 -3.02
C GLU A 786 30.23 18.12 -2.75
N ASP A 787 31.30 18.80 -3.19
CA ASP A 787 31.50 20.24 -3.10
C ASP A 787 32.17 20.74 -4.38
N ILE A 788 31.37 21.25 -5.32
CA ILE A 788 31.78 21.53 -6.69
C ILE A 788 31.67 23.03 -6.94
N GLN A 789 32.77 23.66 -7.41
CA GLN A 789 32.74 25.05 -7.86
C GLN A 789 32.06 25.14 -9.24
N VAL A 790 31.08 26.03 -9.35
CA VAL A 790 30.30 26.26 -10.56
C VAL A 790 30.24 27.72 -10.93
N GLU A 791 30.29 28.01 -12.22
CA GLU A 791 30.04 29.34 -12.79
C GLU A 791 28.53 29.49 -13.02
N ILE A 792 27.99 30.61 -12.62
CA ILE A 792 26.58 31.00 -12.88
C ILE A 792 26.52 31.53 -14.33
N THR A 793 25.66 30.90 -15.13
CA THR A 793 25.47 31.27 -16.55
C THR A 793 24.03 31.59 -16.87
N SER A 794 23.79 32.07 -18.10
CA SER A 794 22.41 32.05 -18.66
C SER A 794 21.85 30.62 -18.62
N PRO A 795 20.56 30.43 -18.43
CA PRO A 795 19.95 29.11 -18.54
C PRO A 795 20.03 28.50 -19.94
N VAL A 796 20.33 29.29 -20.97
CA VAL A 796 20.50 28.85 -22.37
C VAL A 796 21.98 28.62 -22.65
N PHE A 797 22.40 27.36 -22.74
CA PHE A 797 23.80 26.96 -22.97
C PHE A 797 24.15 26.85 -24.44
N PHE A 798 23.14 26.55 -25.28
CA PHE A 798 23.36 26.31 -26.72
C PHE A 798 22.37 27.10 -27.57
N ASP A 799 22.86 27.72 -28.65
CA ASP A 799 22.07 28.51 -29.60
C ASP A 799 21.18 29.58 -28.90
N SER A 800 21.83 30.50 -28.19
CA SER A 800 21.17 31.54 -27.37
C SER A 800 20.28 32.48 -28.19
N LYS A 801 20.58 32.64 -29.48
CA LYS A 801 19.77 33.45 -30.41
C LYS A 801 18.59 32.71 -31.01
N GLY A 802 18.54 31.36 -30.92
CA GLY A 802 17.51 30.55 -31.52
C GLY A 802 17.58 30.41 -33.03
N ASP A 803 18.73 30.62 -33.63
CA ASP A 803 18.93 30.57 -35.09
C ASP A 803 18.60 29.17 -35.66
N ARG A 804 18.87 28.13 -34.90
CA ARG A 804 18.60 26.73 -35.31
C ARG A 804 17.12 26.39 -35.40
N LEU A 805 16.24 27.13 -34.72
CA LEU A 805 14.78 26.92 -34.80
C LEU A 805 14.22 27.25 -36.19
N TYR A 806 14.90 28.11 -36.90
CA TYR A 806 14.42 28.57 -38.23
C TYR A 806 14.99 27.73 -39.37
N GLY A 807 16.05 26.98 -39.16
CA GLY A 807 16.66 26.01 -40.08
C GLY A 807 17.65 26.62 -41.06
#